data_7dab718544b58afa0f39e4a27c9d73aa
#
_entry.id   7dab718544b58afa0f39e4a27c9d73aa
#
_cell.length_a   1.000
_cell.length_b   1.000
_cell.length_c   1.000
_cell.angle_alpha   90.00
_cell.angle_beta   90.00
_cell.angle_gamma   90.00
#
_symmetry.space_group_name_H-M   'P 1'
#
loop_
_entity.id
_entity.type
_entity.pdbx_description
1 polymer ?
#
loop_
_entity_poly.entity_id
_entity_poly.type
_entity_poly.pdbx_seq_one_letter_code
_entity_poly.pdbx_strand_id
1 'polypeptide(L)'
;MTKHFFTYIFSLLILTSCIHQNSKKNNFQLSDQLPQDIIPIFQHWNLILGDGTNAGVATNTTNSDYFYGVSEAEKDWVVFKTPNAGNTHGTSNNTRTELAQLKKWPPTTTAKLSATLKVMNVSPTGDSRVASTHSVVVGQIHSADGHENEPLKIFYKKFPGHTKGSLFWNYEINTNGEDNSKRWDYSYPIWGYDFSVVASEDNTIPPEPTEGIELGETFSYEVEVRQGMMYLSFSSDGHETKTFTKNLILSEYTSLETVPDQVKNLFFPIGQNGLERPNAYLNEGLFFKLGSYNQTNGKDPKVNKVWCSGAETHGGDLQKQYKDGNYAEVWFGSVNIEISDEAYSNAGYFSANDGLSTKTVYPSEVIPFMDKFKILLGDGTYLDELVNFEHKDFFYTAIDGTRRWVVYKTPNSGVTSKNSSNTRTELHEKREWTPEQGGRLTGTCKVMQVSVSGDARVAASFSTVVGQIHSGEGHENEPLKIYYKKFPGHSKGSVFWNYEINTAGDDNSGRWDYSTAVWGHDMSVVGLQKNSYPEEPEEGIELGETFSYEVNVYDGMMYLKFWSENHPTKTFTKNLIQSSYTKPSDIPQQVQKLFVPMGQDGVERARAYSGELNYFKQGAYNQTNGKNPESNMVWFTGAETYGGDIAKQYENGCYTEVWFLNASVGPGTSR
;
A
#
# COMPACT_ATOMS: atom_id res chain seq x y z
N MET A 1 -70.10 1.41 66.22
CA MET A 1 -69.06 0.35 66.26
C MET A 1 -68.79 -0.04 64.82
N THR A 2 -67.66 0.38 64.30
CA THR A 2 -67.30 0.48 62.89
C THR A 2 -66.74 -0.84 62.35
N LYS A 3 -67.29 -1.33 61.24
CA LYS A 3 -66.75 -2.46 60.50
C LYS A 3 -65.97 -1.93 59.34
N HIS A 4 -64.68 -2.25 59.24
CA HIS A 4 -63.85 -1.99 58.07
C HIS A 4 -63.97 -3.16 57.05
N PHE A 5 -64.31 -2.85 55.83
CA PHE A 5 -64.25 -3.71 54.64
C PHE A 5 -62.88 -3.56 54.02
N PHE A 6 -62.13 -4.66 53.88
CA PHE A 6 -60.91 -4.73 53.06
C PHE A 6 -61.27 -5.31 51.66
N THR A 7 -61.08 -4.50 50.62
CA THR A 7 -61.24 -4.93 49.22
C THR A 7 -59.83 -5.25 48.71
N TYR A 8 -59.60 -6.52 48.30
CA TYR A 8 -58.43 -6.95 47.57
C TYR A 8 -58.56 -6.63 46.09
N ILE A 9 -57.69 -5.78 45.54
CA ILE A 9 -57.53 -5.55 44.11
C ILE A 9 -56.36 -6.47 43.63
N PHE A 10 -56.67 -7.44 42.80
CA PHE A 10 -55.69 -8.23 42.05
C PHE A 10 -55.20 -7.43 40.85
N SER A 11 -53.99 -6.94 40.89
CA SER A 11 -53.29 -6.32 39.76
C SER A 11 -52.62 -7.41 38.96
N LEU A 12 -53.13 -7.66 37.77
CA LEU A 12 -52.49 -8.54 36.76
C LEU A 12 -51.32 -7.78 36.12
N LEU A 13 -50.08 -8.10 36.49
CA LEU A 13 -48.89 -7.60 35.81
C LEU A 13 -48.71 -8.40 34.53
N ILE A 14 -48.99 -7.77 33.38
CA ILE A 14 -48.60 -8.24 32.07
C ILE A 14 -47.12 -7.84 31.89
N LEU A 15 -46.20 -8.80 31.99
CA LEU A 15 -44.80 -8.63 31.59
C LEU A 15 -44.73 -8.63 30.06
N THR A 16 -44.74 -7.45 29.47
CA THR A 16 -44.27 -7.23 28.11
C THR A 16 -42.76 -7.22 28.14
N SER A 17 -42.12 -8.31 27.72
CA SER A 17 -40.70 -8.35 27.44
C SER A 17 -40.42 -7.50 26.20
N CYS A 18 -40.04 -6.23 26.41
CA CYS A 18 -39.39 -5.45 25.37
C CYS A 18 -38.01 -6.04 25.15
N ILE A 19 -37.86 -6.79 24.06
CA ILE A 19 -36.54 -7.10 23.49
C ILE A 19 -35.98 -5.75 23.00
N HIS A 20 -35.12 -5.14 23.81
CA HIS A 20 -34.30 -4.04 23.36
C HIS A 20 -33.28 -4.62 22.37
N GLN A 21 -33.58 -4.55 21.07
CA GLN A 21 -32.51 -4.54 20.08
C GLN A 21 -31.70 -3.27 20.33
N ASN A 22 -30.53 -3.44 20.93
CA ASN A 22 -29.48 -2.42 20.95
C ASN A 22 -28.98 -2.25 19.50
N SER A 23 -29.69 -1.47 18.70
CA SER A 23 -29.11 -0.86 17.53
C SER A 23 -28.08 0.15 18.07
N LYS A 24 -26.79 -0.15 17.94
CA LYS A 24 -25.74 0.87 18.02
C LYS A 24 -26.14 1.94 17.01
N LYS A 25 -26.66 3.09 17.49
CA LYS A 25 -26.80 4.29 16.66
C LYS A 25 -25.37 4.70 16.30
N ASN A 26 -24.96 4.37 15.11
CA ASN A 26 -23.72 4.88 14.53
C ASN A 26 -23.90 6.41 14.43
N ASN A 27 -23.21 7.17 15.27
CA ASN A 27 -23.19 8.62 15.22
C ASN A 27 -22.23 9.05 14.09
N PHE A 28 -22.71 9.01 12.84
CA PHE A 28 -22.01 9.63 11.72
C PHE A 28 -22.80 10.90 11.31
N GLN A 29 -22.07 11.86 10.75
CA GLN A 29 -22.61 13.09 10.17
C GLN A 29 -22.21 13.13 8.70
N LEU A 30 -23.03 13.79 7.85
CA LEU A 30 -22.60 14.12 6.50
C LEU A 30 -21.34 14.98 6.60
N SER A 31 -20.33 14.64 5.84
CA SER A 31 -19.10 15.45 5.76
C SER A 31 -19.36 16.68 4.89
N ASP A 32 -18.81 17.81 5.28
CA ASP A 32 -18.78 19.02 4.46
C ASP A 32 -17.74 18.92 3.32
N GLN A 33 -16.88 17.89 3.36
CA GLN A 33 -15.87 17.63 2.35
C GLN A 33 -16.46 16.87 1.16
N LEU A 34 -16.01 17.21 -0.04
CA LEU A 34 -16.33 16.42 -1.23
C LEU A 34 -15.59 15.06 -1.18
N PRO A 35 -16.13 14.00 -1.80
CA PRO A 35 -15.45 12.70 -1.85
C PRO A 35 -13.97 12.76 -2.30
N GLN A 36 -13.64 13.65 -3.24
CA GLN A 36 -12.26 13.85 -3.71
C GLN A 36 -11.32 14.47 -2.67
N ASP A 37 -11.85 15.21 -1.70
CA ASP A 37 -11.04 15.83 -0.64
C ASP A 37 -10.69 14.77 0.43
N ILE A 38 -11.53 13.74 0.54
CA ILE A 38 -11.30 12.57 1.42
C ILE A 38 -10.34 11.58 0.74
N ILE A 39 -10.55 11.28 -0.55
CA ILE A 39 -9.74 10.34 -1.33
C ILE A 39 -9.27 11.03 -2.63
N PRO A 40 -8.02 11.52 -2.72
CA PRO A 40 -7.57 12.43 -3.79
C PRO A 40 -7.08 11.69 -5.06
N ILE A 41 -7.85 10.68 -5.55
CA ILE A 41 -7.48 9.91 -6.76
C ILE A 41 -8.47 10.07 -7.92
N PHE A 42 -9.59 10.77 -7.72
CA PHE A 42 -10.77 10.67 -8.60
C PHE A 42 -10.59 11.25 -10.00
N GLN A 43 -9.57 12.07 -10.25
CA GLN A 43 -9.23 12.56 -11.60
C GLN A 43 -8.88 11.45 -12.61
N HIS A 44 -8.57 10.24 -12.11
CA HIS A 44 -8.21 9.07 -12.93
C HIS A 44 -9.33 8.04 -13.04
N TRP A 45 -10.54 8.39 -12.56
CA TRP A 45 -11.65 7.46 -12.46
C TRP A 45 -12.94 8.01 -13.02
N ASN A 46 -13.67 7.16 -13.72
CA ASN A 46 -15.04 7.40 -14.15
C ASN A 46 -16.02 6.83 -13.13
N LEU A 47 -17.10 7.53 -12.83
CA LEU A 47 -18.09 7.13 -11.84
C LEU A 47 -19.43 6.76 -12.50
N ILE A 48 -19.93 5.57 -12.17
CA ILE A 48 -21.31 5.15 -12.45
C ILE A 48 -22.08 5.17 -11.14
N LEU A 49 -23.29 5.76 -11.14
CA LEU A 49 -24.19 5.84 -9.98
C LEU A 49 -25.22 4.72 -9.99
N GLY A 50 -25.85 4.47 -8.83
CA GLY A 50 -26.84 3.40 -8.63
C GLY A 50 -28.12 3.51 -9.47
N ASP A 51 -28.38 4.65 -10.08
CA ASP A 51 -29.46 4.87 -11.07
C ASP A 51 -29.02 4.66 -12.53
N GLY A 52 -27.77 4.21 -12.74
CA GLY A 52 -27.17 4.01 -14.07
C GLY A 52 -26.56 5.27 -14.69
N THR A 53 -26.63 6.41 -14.01
CA THR A 53 -26.03 7.66 -14.49
C THR A 53 -24.51 7.50 -14.57
N ASN A 54 -23.95 7.77 -15.75
CA ASN A 54 -22.53 7.96 -15.92
C ASN A 54 -22.17 9.42 -15.59
N ALA A 55 -21.59 9.64 -14.41
CA ALA A 55 -21.20 10.96 -13.95
C ALA A 55 -19.90 11.49 -14.60
N GLY A 56 -19.26 10.70 -15.45
CA GLY A 56 -17.97 11.04 -16.04
C GLY A 56 -16.82 10.94 -15.04
N VAL A 57 -15.79 11.78 -15.20
CA VAL A 57 -14.65 11.84 -14.26
C VAL A 57 -15.16 12.26 -12.89
N ALA A 58 -14.82 11.48 -11.85
CA ALA A 58 -15.41 11.58 -10.52
C ALA A 58 -15.04 12.84 -9.72
N THR A 59 -14.24 13.76 -10.29
CA THR A 59 -13.85 15.03 -9.65
C THR A 59 -15.06 15.95 -9.46
N ASN A 60 -15.11 16.64 -8.31
CA ASN A 60 -16.19 17.56 -7.93
C ASN A 60 -17.59 16.92 -7.94
N THR A 61 -17.68 15.58 -7.89
CA THR A 61 -18.92 14.84 -7.92
C THR A 61 -19.34 14.46 -6.51
N THR A 62 -20.60 14.73 -6.18
CA THR A 62 -21.29 14.21 -4.99
C THR A 62 -22.75 13.95 -5.36
N ASN A 63 -23.35 12.94 -4.73
CA ASN A 63 -24.76 12.61 -4.88
C ASN A 63 -25.27 12.01 -3.57
N SER A 64 -26.22 12.68 -2.93
CA SER A 64 -26.73 12.31 -1.59
C SER A 64 -27.37 10.93 -1.48
N ASP A 65 -27.80 10.35 -2.60
CA ASP A 65 -28.44 9.03 -2.63
C ASP A 65 -27.41 7.91 -2.88
N TYR A 66 -26.29 8.20 -3.56
CA TYR A 66 -25.39 7.17 -4.05
C TYR A 66 -23.91 7.36 -3.68
N PHE A 67 -23.40 8.61 -3.67
CA PHE A 67 -21.98 8.90 -3.58
C PHE A 67 -21.69 10.21 -2.84
N TYR A 68 -21.25 10.13 -1.60
CA TYR A 68 -21.06 11.30 -0.72
C TYR A 68 -20.04 11.04 0.39
N GLY A 69 -19.64 12.10 1.10
CA GLY A 69 -18.76 12.03 2.27
C GLY A 69 -19.55 11.88 3.57
N VAL A 70 -18.99 11.14 4.54
CA VAL A 70 -19.46 11.09 5.93
C VAL A 70 -18.28 11.15 6.90
N SER A 71 -18.51 11.73 8.09
CA SER A 71 -17.56 11.74 9.19
C SER A 71 -18.07 10.82 10.32
N GLU A 72 -17.20 9.93 10.80
CA GLU A 72 -17.44 9.04 11.93
C GLU A 72 -16.20 8.99 12.81
N ALA A 73 -16.33 9.35 14.09
CA ALA A 73 -15.25 9.29 15.08
C ALA A 73 -13.93 9.94 14.61
N GLU A 74 -14.02 11.19 14.10
CA GLU A 74 -12.89 11.98 13.57
C GLU A 74 -12.22 11.44 12.30
N LYS A 75 -12.83 10.45 11.66
CA LYS A 75 -12.38 9.93 10.35
C LYS A 75 -13.45 10.17 9.29
N ASP A 76 -13.01 10.68 8.14
CA ASP A 76 -13.87 10.86 6.98
C ASP A 76 -13.85 9.62 6.07
N TRP A 77 -15.01 9.33 5.48
CA TRP A 77 -15.24 8.19 4.61
C TRP A 77 -16.00 8.63 3.36
N VAL A 78 -15.70 8.01 2.24
CA VAL A 78 -16.49 8.13 1.02
C VAL A 78 -17.48 6.98 0.94
N VAL A 79 -18.76 7.30 0.86
CA VAL A 79 -19.88 6.35 0.80
C VAL A 79 -20.20 6.01 -0.65
N PHE A 80 -20.30 4.72 -0.93
CA PHE A 80 -20.87 4.15 -2.15
C PHE A 80 -22.11 3.36 -1.77
N LYS A 81 -23.28 3.77 -2.25
CA LYS A 81 -24.58 3.18 -1.91
C LYS A 81 -25.34 2.78 -3.16
N THR A 82 -25.90 1.56 -3.18
CA THR A 82 -26.45 0.97 -4.40
C THR A 82 -27.71 0.17 -4.11
N PRO A 83 -28.90 0.52 -4.68
CA PRO A 83 -30.15 -0.23 -4.48
C PRO A 83 -30.11 -1.61 -5.17
N ASN A 84 -31.04 -2.51 -4.80
CA ASN A 84 -31.20 -3.81 -5.47
C ASN A 84 -31.70 -3.67 -6.93
N ALA A 85 -32.44 -2.60 -7.22
CA ALA A 85 -32.91 -2.29 -8.55
C ALA A 85 -32.74 -0.80 -8.86
N GLY A 86 -32.32 -0.54 -10.08
CA GLY A 86 -32.11 0.76 -10.71
C GLY A 86 -31.83 0.52 -12.18
N ASN A 87 -31.36 1.54 -12.89
CA ASN A 87 -30.84 1.34 -14.23
C ASN A 87 -29.46 0.65 -14.15
N THR A 88 -29.29 -0.38 -14.94
CA THR A 88 -28.02 -1.09 -15.05
C THR A 88 -27.21 -0.54 -16.24
N HIS A 89 -25.89 -0.66 -16.16
CA HIS A 89 -25.01 -0.22 -17.23
C HIS A 89 -24.63 -1.42 -18.13
N GLY A 90 -24.70 -1.22 -19.46
CA GLY A 90 -24.36 -2.24 -20.44
C GLY A 90 -25.25 -3.49 -20.34
N THR A 91 -24.62 -4.66 -20.38
CA THR A 91 -25.26 -5.99 -20.29
C THR A 91 -25.48 -6.48 -18.86
N SER A 92 -25.10 -5.69 -17.85
CA SER A 92 -25.14 -6.10 -16.44
C SER A 92 -26.57 -6.30 -15.93
N ASN A 93 -26.77 -7.30 -15.10
CA ASN A 93 -28.00 -7.54 -14.36
C ASN A 93 -28.07 -6.76 -13.03
N ASN A 94 -26.96 -6.20 -12.60
CA ASN A 94 -26.76 -5.65 -11.26
C ASN A 94 -26.51 -4.15 -11.30
N THR A 95 -27.06 -3.45 -10.32
CA THR A 95 -26.83 -2.02 -10.12
C THR A 95 -25.47 -1.78 -9.45
N ARG A 96 -24.88 -0.61 -9.68
CA ARG A 96 -23.58 -0.26 -9.12
C ARG A 96 -23.43 1.23 -8.86
N THR A 97 -22.82 1.59 -7.76
CA THR A 97 -22.18 2.88 -7.56
C THR A 97 -20.69 2.57 -7.49
N GLU A 98 -20.00 2.81 -8.59
CA GLU A 98 -18.65 2.23 -8.79
C GLU A 98 -17.77 3.16 -9.59
N LEU A 99 -16.51 3.27 -9.14
CA LEU A 99 -15.42 3.89 -9.88
C LEU A 99 -14.81 2.87 -10.84
N ALA A 100 -14.56 3.28 -12.07
CA ALA A 100 -13.81 2.55 -13.07
C ALA A 100 -12.59 3.36 -13.48
N GLN A 101 -11.41 2.79 -13.38
CA GLN A 101 -10.17 3.44 -13.78
C GLN A 101 -10.21 3.78 -15.28
N LEU A 102 -9.85 5.01 -15.64
CA LEU A 102 -9.83 5.45 -17.04
C LEU A 102 -8.76 4.76 -17.86
N LYS A 103 -7.64 4.46 -17.22
CA LYS A 103 -6.47 3.91 -17.84
C LYS A 103 -6.43 2.39 -17.80
N LYS A 104 -6.05 1.79 -18.92
CA LYS A 104 -5.92 0.36 -19.12
C LYS A 104 -4.45 -0.03 -19.15
N TRP A 105 -4.14 -1.23 -18.65
CA TRP A 105 -2.79 -1.75 -18.57
C TRP A 105 -2.78 -3.25 -18.87
N PRO A 106 -1.77 -3.80 -19.55
CA PRO A 106 -1.66 -5.24 -19.77
C PRO A 106 -1.21 -5.96 -18.48
N PRO A 107 -1.54 -7.24 -18.28
CA PRO A 107 -1.17 -7.98 -17.08
C PRO A 107 0.33 -8.11 -16.84
N THR A 108 1.16 -7.83 -17.84
CA THR A 108 2.63 -7.78 -17.72
C THR A 108 3.15 -6.49 -17.08
N THR A 109 2.30 -5.45 -16.99
CA THR A 109 2.61 -4.17 -16.33
C THR A 109 2.54 -4.32 -14.82
N THR A 110 3.34 -3.53 -14.09
CA THR A 110 3.15 -3.40 -12.65
C THR A 110 2.01 -2.41 -12.37
N ALA A 111 0.92 -2.92 -11.81
CA ALA A 111 -0.24 -2.14 -11.40
C ALA A 111 -0.65 -2.55 -9.99
N LYS A 112 -0.88 -1.57 -9.10
CA LYS A 112 -1.21 -1.80 -7.71
C LYS A 112 -2.41 -0.95 -7.28
N LEU A 113 -3.35 -1.56 -6.59
CA LEU A 113 -4.48 -0.91 -5.92
C LEU A 113 -4.47 -1.32 -4.45
N SER A 114 -4.54 -0.37 -3.54
CA SER A 114 -4.80 -0.66 -2.13
C SER A 114 -5.96 0.18 -1.63
N ALA A 115 -6.78 -0.39 -0.76
CA ALA A 115 -7.93 0.28 -0.17
C ALA A 115 -8.16 -0.16 1.27
N THR A 116 -8.61 0.80 2.10
CA THR A 116 -9.13 0.54 3.44
C THR A 116 -10.61 0.93 3.45
N LEU A 117 -11.46 0.01 3.84
CA LEU A 117 -12.90 0.13 3.71
C LEU A 117 -13.66 -0.64 4.79
N LYS A 118 -14.96 -0.42 4.84
CA LYS A 118 -15.91 -1.24 5.59
C LYS A 118 -17.22 -1.39 4.82
N VAL A 119 -17.87 -2.54 4.95
CA VAL A 119 -19.21 -2.77 4.38
C VAL A 119 -20.24 -2.46 5.46
N MET A 120 -21.15 -1.54 5.17
CA MET A 120 -22.16 -1.09 6.12
C MET A 120 -23.49 -1.82 5.97
N ASN A 121 -23.81 -2.25 4.75
CA ASN A 121 -25.02 -3.00 4.47
C ASN A 121 -24.87 -3.90 3.24
N VAL A 122 -25.53 -5.06 3.28
CA VAL A 122 -25.90 -5.89 2.13
C VAL A 122 -27.37 -6.23 2.23
N SER A 123 -28.05 -6.42 1.09
CA SER A 123 -29.49 -6.67 1.07
C SER A 123 -29.89 -7.90 1.88
N PRO A 124 -30.87 -7.78 2.81
CA PRO A 124 -31.38 -8.91 3.59
C PRO A 124 -32.39 -9.77 2.80
N THR A 125 -32.88 -9.30 1.65
CA THR A 125 -33.86 -10.03 0.85
C THR A 125 -33.21 -10.74 -0.34
N GLY A 126 -33.87 -11.77 -0.84
CA GLY A 126 -33.43 -12.60 -1.94
C GLY A 126 -33.39 -14.08 -1.57
N ASP A 127 -33.23 -14.93 -2.57
CA ASP A 127 -33.11 -16.38 -2.41
C ASP A 127 -31.71 -16.76 -1.94
N SER A 128 -31.57 -17.18 -0.69
CA SER A 128 -30.28 -17.55 -0.09
C SER A 128 -29.62 -18.79 -0.73
N ARG A 129 -30.32 -19.52 -1.59
CA ARG A 129 -29.79 -20.64 -2.40
C ARG A 129 -29.04 -20.15 -3.64
N VAL A 130 -29.13 -18.86 -3.95
CA VAL A 130 -28.41 -18.22 -5.06
C VAL A 130 -27.06 -17.71 -4.56
N ALA A 131 -26.00 -18.06 -5.25
CA ALA A 131 -24.63 -17.78 -4.78
C ALA A 131 -24.33 -16.29 -4.61
N SER A 132 -24.81 -15.43 -5.52
CA SER A 132 -24.57 -13.97 -5.48
C SER A 132 -25.49 -13.21 -4.51
N THR A 133 -26.53 -13.86 -3.94
CA THR A 133 -27.47 -13.18 -3.04
C THR A 133 -26.80 -12.76 -1.73
N HIS A 134 -27.23 -11.63 -1.17
CA HIS A 134 -26.73 -11.04 0.07
C HIS A 134 -25.25 -10.62 -0.01
N SER A 135 -24.76 -10.24 -1.21
CA SER A 135 -23.35 -9.89 -1.40
C SER A 135 -23.16 -8.60 -2.21
N VAL A 136 -21.98 -8.03 -2.03
CA VAL A 136 -21.49 -6.85 -2.75
C VAL A 136 -20.03 -7.08 -3.18
N VAL A 137 -19.68 -6.64 -4.39
CA VAL A 137 -18.28 -6.56 -4.85
C VAL A 137 -17.74 -5.17 -4.49
N VAL A 138 -16.59 -5.16 -3.82
CA VAL A 138 -15.95 -3.94 -3.28
C VAL A 138 -14.69 -3.53 -4.02
N GLY A 139 -14.16 -4.40 -4.86
CA GLY A 139 -12.97 -4.16 -5.69
C GLY A 139 -12.85 -5.22 -6.77
N GLN A 140 -12.33 -4.83 -7.93
CA GLN A 140 -12.15 -5.76 -9.05
C GLN A 140 -11.03 -5.32 -10.00
N ILE A 141 -10.50 -6.31 -10.72
CA ILE A 141 -9.80 -6.11 -11.99
C ILE A 141 -10.79 -6.49 -13.08
N HIS A 142 -10.92 -5.67 -14.10
CA HIS A 142 -11.84 -5.86 -15.22
C HIS A 142 -11.06 -5.84 -16.54
N SER A 143 -11.41 -6.71 -17.46
CA SER A 143 -10.91 -6.65 -18.85
C SER A 143 -11.65 -5.56 -19.63
N ALA A 144 -10.93 -4.89 -20.50
CA ALA A 144 -11.46 -3.89 -21.41
C ALA A 144 -11.83 -4.46 -22.78
N ASP A 145 -11.57 -5.72 -23.00
CA ASP A 145 -11.89 -6.40 -24.26
C ASP A 145 -13.39 -6.75 -24.33
N GLY A 146 -13.89 -7.03 -25.52
CA GLY A 146 -15.31 -7.09 -25.80
C GLY A 146 -16.13 -8.14 -25.03
N HIS A 147 -15.47 -9.10 -24.37
CA HIS A 147 -16.12 -10.10 -23.52
C HIS A 147 -16.25 -9.69 -22.04
N GLU A 148 -15.65 -8.57 -21.63
CA GLU A 148 -15.85 -7.92 -20.31
C GLU A 148 -15.64 -8.84 -19.10
N ASN A 149 -14.60 -9.71 -19.11
CA ASN A 149 -14.30 -10.61 -18.00
C ASN A 149 -13.68 -9.87 -16.81
N GLU A 150 -13.87 -10.43 -15.62
CA GLU A 150 -13.31 -9.90 -14.38
C GLU A 150 -12.30 -10.89 -13.75
N PRO A 151 -10.97 -10.77 -14.06
CA PRO A 151 -9.97 -11.65 -13.46
C PRO A 151 -9.91 -11.58 -11.92
N LEU A 152 -10.49 -10.55 -11.32
CA LEU A 152 -10.64 -10.44 -9.88
C LEU A 152 -11.96 -9.75 -9.52
N LYS A 153 -12.70 -10.38 -8.60
CA LYS A 153 -13.81 -9.75 -7.85
C LYS A 153 -13.61 -10.02 -6.36
N ILE A 154 -13.59 -8.98 -5.53
CA ILE A 154 -13.52 -9.09 -4.06
C ILE A 154 -14.92 -8.90 -3.51
N PHE A 155 -15.47 -9.94 -2.87
CA PHE A 155 -16.83 -10.00 -2.36
C PHE A 155 -16.87 -9.90 -0.85
N TYR A 156 -17.90 -9.21 -0.34
CA TYR A 156 -18.42 -9.39 1.00
C TYR A 156 -19.84 -9.99 0.90
N LYS A 157 -20.14 -11.03 1.68
CA LYS A 157 -21.44 -11.71 1.71
C LYS A 157 -21.87 -11.96 3.15
N LYS A 158 -23.13 -11.64 3.50
CA LYS A 158 -23.68 -11.89 4.83
C LYS A 158 -25.12 -12.37 4.76
N PHE A 159 -25.35 -13.59 5.22
CA PHE A 159 -26.71 -14.14 5.29
C PHE A 159 -27.60 -13.38 6.29
N PRO A 160 -28.93 -13.30 6.01
CA PRO A 160 -29.86 -12.73 6.96
C PRO A 160 -29.81 -13.45 8.33
N GLY A 161 -29.84 -12.65 9.40
CA GLY A 161 -29.78 -13.19 10.77
C GLY A 161 -28.35 -13.44 11.30
N HIS A 162 -27.33 -13.48 10.46
CA HIS A 162 -25.94 -13.55 10.92
C HIS A 162 -25.44 -12.19 11.43
N THR A 163 -24.56 -12.21 12.42
CA THR A 163 -23.77 -11.05 12.85
C THR A 163 -22.60 -10.84 11.92
N LYS A 164 -21.89 -11.93 11.60
CA LYS A 164 -20.70 -11.94 10.75
C LYS A 164 -21.04 -12.34 9.32
N GLY A 165 -20.39 -11.68 8.38
CA GLY A 165 -20.35 -12.05 6.97
C GLY A 165 -19.04 -12.74 6.61
N SER A 166 -18.85 -13.00 5.34
CA SER A 166 -17.67 -13.62 4.77
C SER A 166 -17.02 -12.71 3.73
N LEU A 167 -15.70 -12.63 3.75
CA LEU A 167 -14.90 -11.99 2.72
C LEU A 167 -14.22 -13.08 1.88
N PHE A 168 -14.33 -12.99 0.56
CA PHE A 168 -13.70 -13.92 -0.40
C PHE A 168 -13.41 -13.21 -1.70
N TRP A 169 -12.59 -13.80 -2.54
CA TRP A 169 -12.33 -13.29 -3.89
C TRP A 169 -12.55 -14.38 -4.92
N ASN A 170 -13.02 -13.95 -6.09
CA ASN A 170 -13.25 -14.82 -7.24
C ASN A 170 -12.29 -14.51 -8.37
N TYR A 171 -11.84 -15.56 -9.04
CA TYR A 171 -11.15 -15.52 -10.33
C TYR A 171 -12.12 -15.98 -11.41
N GLU A 172 -12.46 -15.10 -12.33
CA GLU A 172 -13.27 -15.46 -13.49
C GLU A 172 -12.39 -15.92 -14.64
N ILE A 173 -12.70 -17.09 -15.20
CA ILE A 173 -11.91 -17.65 -16.30
C ILE A 173 -12.15 -16.89 -17.61
N ASN A 174 -11.13 -16.82 -18.43
CA ASN A 174 -11.18 -16.21 -19.74
C ASN A 174 -11.43 -17.28 -20.82
N THR A 175 -12.70 -17.50 -21.19
CA THR A 175 -13.09 -18.50 -22.18
C THR A 175 -12.77 -18.09 -23.60
N ASN A 176 -12.67 -19.06 -24.51
CA ASN A 176 -12.52 -18.79 -25.94
C ASN A 176 -13.82 -18.18 -26.51
N GLY A 177 -13.65 -17.18 -27.39
CA GLY A 177 -14.74 -16.47 -28.03
C GLY A 177 -15.36 -15.38 -27.15
N GLU A 178 -16.40 -14.73 -27.66
CA GLU A 178 -17.11 -13.63 -27.01
C GLU A 178 -18.34 -14.10 -26.22
N ASP A 179 -18.52 -15.42 -26.07
CA ASP A 179 -19.67 -16.00 -25.38
C ASP A 179 -19.44 -16.09 -23.86
N ASN A 180 -19.90 -15.07 -23.15
CA ASN A 180 -19.84 -15.01 -21.70
C ASN A 180 -20.71 -16.05 -20.98
N SER A 181 -21.60 -16.73 -21.70
CA SER A 181 -22.54 -17.71 -21.10
C SER A 181 -21.83 -18.92 -20.50
N LYS A 182 -20.61 -19.21 -20.95
CA LYS A 182 -19.81 -20.38 -20.51
C LYS A 182 -18.82 -20.06 -19.39
N ARG A 183 -18.71 -18.80 -18.97
CA ARG A 183 -17.79 -18.40 -17.92
C ARG A 183 -18.22 -18.93 -16.55
N TRP A 184 -17.26 -19.18 -15.72
CA TRP A 184 -17.43 -19.53 -14.33
C TRP A 184 -16.32 -18.87 -13.49
N ASP A 185 -16.58 -18.76 -12.17
CA ASP A 185 -15.66 -18.19 -11.20
C ASP A 185 -15.12 -19.28 -10.28
N TYR A 186 -13.82 -19.24 -9.98
CA TYR A 186 -13.25 -19.96 -8.86
C TYR A 186 -13.15 -19.05 -7.65
N SER A 187 -13.68 -19.49 -6.51
CA SER A 187 -13.77 -18.69 -5.29
C SER A 187 -12.78 -19.14 -4.23
N TYR A 188 -12.13 -18.17 -3.60
CA TYR A 188 -11.13 -18.38 -2.54
C TYR A 188 -11.60 -17.65 -1.27
N PRO A 189 -11.88 -18.35 -0.16
CA PRO A 189 -12.24 -17.71 1.09
C PRO A 189 -11.04 -16.95 1.68
N ILE A 190 -11.30 -15.75 2.21
CA ILE A 190 -10.35 -14.94 2.97
C ILE A 190 -10.65 -15.11 4.44
N TRP A 191 -11.84 -14.65 4.86
CA TRP A 191 -12.39 -14.88 6.18
C TRP A 191 -13.84 -15.35 6.06
N GLY A 192 -14.14 -16.52 6.60
CA GLY A 192 -15.44 -17.16 6.51
C GLY A 192 -15.59 -18.09 5.31
N TYR A 193 -16.73 -18.01 4.64
CA TYR A 193 -17.12 -18.84 3.52
C TYR A 193 -16.69 -18.27 2.17
N ASP A 194 -16.64 -19.12 1.17
CA ASP A 194 -16.48 -18.71 -0.22
C ASP A 194 -17.85 -18.53 -0.92
N PHE A 195 -17.81 -18.20 -2.20
CA PHE A 195 -19.00 -17.94 -3.01
C PHE A 195 -19.94 -19.14 -3.15
N SER A 196 -19.41 -20.38 -3.09
CA SER A 196 -20.20 -21.60 -3.30
C SER A 196 -21.10 -21.97 -2.13
N VAL A 197 -20.86 -21.37 -0.95
CA VAL A 197 -21.67 -21.65 0.23
C VAL A 197 -23.00 -20.92 0.12
N VAL A 198 -24.09 -21.68 0.03
CA VAL A 198 -25.47 -21.25 -0.12
C VAL A 198 -26.39 -21.95 0.87
N ALA A 199 -27.62 -21.48 1.01
CA ALA A 199 -28.63 -22.19 1.77
C ALA A 199 -28.97 -23.55 1.11
N SER A 200 -29.40 -24.51 1.90
CA SER A 200 -29.89 -25.80 1.43
C SER A 200 -31.20 -25.67 0.62
N GLU A 201 -31.62 -26.75 -0.05
CA GLU A 201 -32.83 -26.74 -0.90
C GLU A 201 -34.11 -26.37 -0.12
N ASP A 202 -34.18 -26.65 1.18
CA ASP A 202 -35.26 -26.23 2.07
C ASP A 202 -35.09 -24.79 2.59
N ASN A 203 -34.12 -24.03 2.04
CA ASN A 203 -33.78 -22.65 2.39
C ASN A 203 -33.23 -22.49 3.82
N THR A 204 -32.67 -23.56 4.40
CA THR A 204 -31.94 -23.44 5.66
C THR A 204 -30.59 -22.75 5.44
N ILE A 205 -30.41 -21.62 6.08
CA ILE A 205 -29.18 -20.81 6.04
C ILE A 205 -28.05 -21.59 6.73
N PRO A 206 -26.81 -21.62 6.16
CA PRO A 206 -25.66 -22.27 6.81
C PRO A 206 -25.36 -21.63 8.18
N PRO A 207 -24.64 -22.32 9.08
CA PRO A 207 -24.21 -21.72 10.34
C PRO A 207 -23.44 -20.40 10.12
N GLU A 208 -23.42 -19.54 11.13
CA GLU A 208 -22.60 -18.32 11.06
C GLU A 208 -21.10 -18.67 10.97
N PRO A 209 -20.30 -18.00 10.09
CA PRO A 209 -18.88 -18.30 9.96
C PRO A 209 -18.12 -17.90 11.23
N THR A 210 -17.27 -18.80 11.75
CA THR A 210 -16.49 -18.56 12.98
C THR A 210 -15.47 -17.44 12.80
N GLU A 211 -14.79 -17.39 11.65
CA GLU A 211 -13.79 -16.39 11.27
C GLU A 211 -14.36 -15.29 10.36
N GLY A 212 -15.66 -15.06 10.40
CA GLY A 212 -16.30 -14.04 9.59
C GLY A 212 -16.06 -12.63 10.10
N ILE A 213 -16.27 -11.66 9.22
CA ILE A 213 -16.11 -10.21 9.46
C ILE A 213 -17.49 -9.52 9.59
N GLU A 214 -17.63 -8.61 10.55
CA GLU A 214 -18.92 -7.95 10.84
C GLU A 214 -19.20 -6.78 9.86
N LEU A 215 -20.49 -6.40 9.73
CA LEU A 215 -20.82 -5.11 9.10
C LEU A 215 -20.26 -3.96 9.94
N GLY A 216 -19.64 -2.98 9.28
CA GLY A 216 -18.99 -1.84 9.92
C GLY A 216 -17.56 -2.12 10.40
N GLU A 217 -17.11 -3.36 10.37
CA GLU A 217 -15.72 -3.72 10.67
C GLU A 217 -14.80 -3.26 9.50
N THR A 218 -13.69 -2.61 9.86
CA THR A 218 -12.74 -2.09 8.88
C THR A 218 -11.75 -3.17 8.44
N PHE A 219 -11.53 -3.28 7.14
CA PHE A 219 -10.48 -4.12 6.57
C PHE A 219 -9.77 -3.41 5.42
N SER A 220 -8.61 -3.91 5.06
CA SER A 220 -7.82 -3.42 3.94
C SER A 220 -7.50 -4.54 2.98
N TYR A 221 -7.42 -4.18 1.69
CA TYR A 221 -6.87 -5.07 0.68
C TYR A 221 -5.79 -4.37 -0.14
N GLU A 222 -4.87 -5.17 -0.63
CA GLU A 222 -3.87 -4.79 -1.61
C GLU A 222 -3.92 -5.78 -2.78
N VAL A 223 -4.00 -5.26 -3.99
CA VAL A 223 -3.96 -6.00 -5.24
C VAL A 223 -2.77 -5.48 -6.04
N GLU A 224 -1.77 -6.32 -6.28
CA GLU A 224 -0.64 -5.99 -7.13
C GLU A 224 -0.58 -6.98 -8.29
N VAL A 225 -0.54 -6.47 -9.51
CA VAL A 225 -0.25 -7.27 -10.71
C VAL A 225 1.12 -6.86 -11.22
N ARG A 226 2.00 -7.82 -11.45
CA ARG A 226 3.33 -7.60 -12.02
C ARG A 226 3.80 -8.84 -12.76
N GLN A 227 4.40 -8.64 -13.94
CA GLN A 227 4.95 -9.73 -14.76
C GLN A 227 3.96 -10.89 -14.99
N GLY A 228 2.68 -10.57 -15.14
CA GLY A 228 1.62 -11.56 -15.35
C GLY A 228 1.12 -12.26 -14.09
N MET A 229 1.68 -11.98 -12.93
CA MET A 229 1.24 -12.53 -11.63
C MET A 229 0.43 -11.49 -10.85
N MET A 230 -0.72 -11.91 -10.33
CA MET A 230 -1.51 -11.16 -9.36
C MET A 230 -1.18 -11.61 -7.95
N TYR A 231 -0.89 -10.66 -7.08
CA TYR A 231 -0.63 -10.83 -5.65
C TYR A 231 -1.72 -10.11 -4.88
N LEU A 232 -2.34 -10.80 -3.93
CA LEU A 232 -3.41 -10.27 -3.09
C LEU A 232 -2.99 -10.33 -1.63
N SER A 233 -3.29 -9.28 -0.87
CA SER A 233 -3.13 -9.26 0.59
C SER A 233 -4.36 -8.64 1.22
N PHE A 234 -4.89 -9.28 2.29
CA PHE A 234 -6.05 -8.82 3.04
C PHE A 234 -5.71 -8.76 4.53
N SER A 235 -6.04 -7.65 5.17
CA SER A 235 -5.77 -7.43 6.60
C SER A 235 -6.94 -6.73 7.28
N SER A 236 -7.20 -7.08 8.54
CA SER A 236 -8.14 -6.41 9.44
C SER A 236 -7.66 -6.60 10.89
N ASP A 237 -8.02 -5.69 11.78
CA ASP A 237 -7.75 -5.84 13.20
C ASP A 237 -8.51 -7.05 13.74
N GLY A 238 -7.81 -7.94 14.44
CA GLY A 238 -8.41 -9.17 14.98
C GLY A 238 -8.47 -10.37 14.03
N HIS A 239 -8.05 -10.20 12.78
CA HIS A 239 -7.98 -11.28 11.78
C HIS A 239 -6.54 -11.53 11.32
N GLU A 240 -6.23 -12.80 11.04
CA GLU A 240 -4.95 -13.15 10.43
C GLU A 240 -4.86 -12.56 9.00
N THR A 241 -3.75 -11.93 8.67
CA THR A 241 -3.48 -11.46 7.30
C THR A 241 -3.44 -12.64 6.34
N LYS A 242 -4.23 -12.58 5.27
CA LYS A 242 -4.27 -13.61 4.22
C LYS A 242 -3.65 -13.07 2.93
N THR A 243 -2.86 -13.91 2.28
CA THR A 243 -2.21 -13.59 1.00
C THR A 243 -2.48 -14.68 -0.04
N PHE A 244 -2.61 -14.26 -1.30
CA PHE A 244 -2.86 -15.17 -2.42
C PHE A 244 -2.05 -14.74 -3.63
N THR A 245 -1.82 -15.69 -4.54
CA THR A 245 -1.21 -15.42 -5.84
C THR A 245 -1.99 -16.10 -6.95
N LYS A 246 -2.07 -15.47 -8.13
CA LYS A 246 -2.71 -16.06 -9.32
C LYS A 246 -1.96 -15.64 -10.58
N ASN A 247 -1.69 -16.60 -11.44
CA ASN A 247 -1.15 -16.32 -12.77
C ASN A 247 -2.27 -15.81 -13.69
N LEU A 248 -2.09 -14.63 -14.29
CA LEU A 248 -3.04 -14.00 -15.21
C LEU A 248 -2.68 -14.22 -16.69
N ILE A 249 -1.53 -14.81 -16.98
CA ILE A 249 -1.04 -14.97 -18.35
C ILE A 249 -0.85 -16.44 -18.77
N LEU A 250 -1.01 -17.35 -17.81
CA LEU A 250 -0.95 -18.78 -18.04
C LEU A 250 -2.08 -19.48 -17.28
N SER A 251 -2.95 -20.19 -17.99
CA SER A 251 -4.11 -20.85 -17.40
C SER A 251 -3.76 -22.20 -16.79
N GLU A 252 -4.44 -22.50 -15.67
CA GLU A 252 -4.50 -23.81 -15.01
C GLU A 252 -5.76 -24.59 -15.41
N TYR A 253 -6.74 -23.97 -16.09
CA TYR A 253 -8.09 -24.49 -16.32
C TYR A 253 -8.37 -24.80 -17.81
N THR A 254 -7.42 -25.44 -18.46
CA THR A 254 -7.46 -25.75 -19.91
C THR A 254 -8.11 -27.08 -20.26
N SER A 255 -8.45 -27.92 -19.23
CA SER A 255 -9.18 -29.18 -19.40
C SER A 255 -10.21 -29.37 -18.30
N LEU A 256 -11.25 -30.19 -18.53
CA LEU A 256 -12.28 -30.47 -17.52
C LEU A 256 -11.74 -31.14 -16.25
N GLU A 257 -10.62 -31.83 -16.34
CA GLU A 257 -9.96 -32.49 -15.21
C GLU A 257 -9.35 -31.46 -14.24
N THR A 258 -8.91 -30.32 -14.76
CA THR A 258 -8.30 -29.24 -13.98
C THR A 258 -9.34 -28.31 -13.35
N VAL A 259 -10.61 -28.36 -13.77
CA VAL A 259 -11.67 -27.54 -13.18
C VAL A 259 -12.06 -28.11 -11.80
N PRO A 260 -12.03 -27.31 -10.74
CA PRO A 260 -12.36 -27.76 -9.38
C PRO A 260 -13.81 -28.26 -9.23
N ASP A 261 -14.04 -29.25 -8.37
CA ASP A 261 -15.38 -29.78 -8.11
C ASP A 261 -16.36 -28.72 -7.58
N GLN A 262 -15.89 -27.77 -6.79
CA GLN A 262 -16.66 -26.61 -6.34
C GLN A 262 -17.30 -25.86 -7.53
N VAL A 263 -16.51 -25.59 -8.56
CA VAL A 263 -16.95 -24.92 -9.80
C VAL A 263 -17.93 -25.80 -10.58
N LYS A 264 -17.61 -27.07 -10.76
CA LYS A 264 -18.48 -28.04 -11.47
C LYS A 264 -19.87 -28.10 -10.82
N ASN A 265 -19.92 -28.18 -9.49
CA ASN A 265 -21.17 -28.28 -8.76
C ASN A 265 -22.05 -27.02 -8.84
N LEU A 266 -21.42 -25.85 -8.86
CA LEU A 266 -22.12 -24.57 -8.85
C LEU A 266 -22.50 -24.09 -10.26
N PHE A 267 -21.58 -24.12 -11.21
CA PHE A 267 -21.72 -23.45 -12.50
C PHE A 267 -22.15 -24.36 -13.66
N PHE A 268 -21.70 -25.62 -13.67
CA PHE A 268 -22.01 -26.51 -14.81
C PHE A 268 -23.50 -26.83 -14.96
N PRO A 269 -24.29 -27.00 -13.87
CA PRO A 269 -25.73 -27.23 -14.01
C PRO A 269 -26.50 -26.11 -14.69
N ILE A 270 -25.96 -24.89 -14.74
CA ILE A 270 -26.58 -23.72 -15.38
C ILE A 270 -25.96 -23.38 -16.74
N GLY A 271 -25.09 -24.28 -17.28
CA GLY A 271 -24.46 -24.14 -18.59
C GLY A 271 -23.16 -23.33 -18.63
N GLN A 272 -22.68 -22.84 -17.49
CA GLN A 272 -21.37 -22.13 -17.39
C GLN A 272 -20.27 -23.17 -17.19
N ASN A 273 -19.80 -23.79 -18.27
CA ASN A 273 -18.93 -24.96 -18.28
C ASN A 273 -17.77 -24.87 -19.29
N GLY A 274 -17.38 -23.63 -19.63
CA GLY A 274 -16.27 -23.39 -20.56
C GLY A 274 -14.90 -23.72 -19.97
N LEU A 275 -13.90 -23.76 -20.83
CA LEU A 275 -12.51 -23.89 -20.45
C LEU A 275 -11.79 -22.57 -20.69
N GLU A 276 -10.78 -22.30 -19.86
CA GLU A 276 -9.96 -21.09 -19.99
C GLU A 276 -8.99 -21.21 -21.17
N ARG A 277 -8.75 -20.11 -21.86
CA ARG A 277 -7.69 -20.01 -22.87
C ARG A 277 -6.33 -20.31 -22.24
N PRO A 278 -5.40 -21.00 -22.94
CA PRO A 278 -4.09 -21.32 -22.38
C PRO A 278 -3.28 -20.09 -21.91
N ASN A 279 -3.45 -18.95 -22.59
CA ASN A 279 -2.80 -17.68 -22.27
C ASN A 279 -3.63 -16.76 -21.37
N ALA A 280 -4.71 -17.27 -20.78
CA ALA A 280 -5.60 -16.55 -19.85
C ALA A 280 -5.86 -15.08 -20.30
N TYR A 281 -5.35 -14.08 -19.60
CA TYR A 281 -5.53 -12.64 -19.88
C TYR A 281 -4.32 -11.98 -20.57
N LEU A 282 -3.32 -12.72 -21.06
CA LEU A 282 -2.02 -12.18 -21.49
C LEU A 282 -2.11 -10.96 -22.43
N ASN A 283 -3.06 -10.96 -23.36
CA ASN A 283 -3.16 -9.94 -24.41
C ASN A 283 -4.30 -8.94 -24.16
N GLU A 284 -4.80 -8.85 -22.94
CA GLU A 284 -5.94 -8.01 -22.63
C GLU A 284 -5.53 -6.73 -21.89
N GLY A 285 -6.26 -5.64 -22.16
CA GLY A 285 -6.18 -4.43 -21.40
C GLY A 285 -6.99 -4.57 -20.09
N LEU A 286 -6.33 -4.46 -18.95
CA LEU A 286 -6.96 -4.55 -17.63
C LEU A 286 -7.13 -3.16 -17.00
N PHE A 287 -8.08 -3.01 -16.09
CA PHE A 287 -8.27 -1.81 -15.28
C PHE A 287 -8.92 -2.14 -13.94
N PHE A 288 -8.65 -1.34 -12.94
CA PHE A 288 -9.26 -1.49 -11.63
C PHE A 288 -10.65 -0.86 -11.57
N LYS A 289 -11.52 -1.47 -10.75
CA LYS A 289 -12.77 -0.87 -10.31
C LYS A 289 -12.90 -1.02 -8.79
N LEU A 290 -13.62 -0.10 -8.15
CA LEU A 290 -13.94 -0.17 -6.73
C LEU A 290 -15.24 0.61 -6.42
N GLY A 291 -15.91 0.23 -5.35
CA GLY A 291 -17.14 0.88 -4.93
C GLY A 291 -18.14 -0.10 -4.30
N SER A 292 -19.40 0.08 -4.63
CA SER A 292 -20.50 -0.82 -4.25
C SER A 292 -21.15 -1.40 -5.50
N TYR A 293 -20.68 -2.57 -5.95
CA TYR A 293 -21.33 -3.31 -7.03
C TYR A 293 -22.25 -4.35 -6.41
N ASN A 294 -23.52 -3.99 -6.27
CA ASN A 294 -24.51 -4.84 -5.59
C ASN A 294 -24.78 -6.10 -6.40
N GLN A 295 -24.55 -7.26 -5.81
CA GLN A 295 -24.77 -8.54 -6.48
C GLN A 295 -26.18 -9.11 -6.22
N THR A 296 -26.95 -8.46 -5.34
CA THR A 296 -28.34 -8.82 -5.05
C THR A 296 -29.27 -8.04 -5.97
N ASN A 297 -30.13 -8.74 -6.71
CA ASN A 297 -31.01 -8.15 -7.72
C ASN A 297 -32.41 -8.77 -7.70
N GLY A 298 -33.39 -8.15 -8.40
CA GLY A 298 -34.77 -8.63 -8.51
C GLY A 298 -35.04 -9.68 -9.60
N LYS A 299 -33.97 -10.22 -10.27
CA LYS A 299 -34.13 -11.21 -11.34
C LYS A 299 -34.55 -12.57 -10.79
N ASP A 300 -35.42 -13.28 -11.53
CA ASP A 300 -35.98 -14.59 -11.11
C ASP A 300 -34.86 -15.65 -10.96
N PRO A 301 -34.70 -16.26 -9.77
CA PRO A 301 -33.72 -17.32 -9.52
C PRO A 301 -33.86 -18.55 -10.40
N LYS A 302 -35.08 -18.78 -10.95
CA LYS A 302 -35.28 -19.90 -11.90
C LYS A 302 -34.52 -19.74 -13.21
N VAL A 303 -34.17 -18.50 -13.57
CA VAL A 303 -33.39 -18.21 -14.79
C VAL A 303 -31.93 -18.58 -14.61
N ASN A 304 -31.37 -18.23 -13.44
CA ASN A 304 -29.99 -18.52 -13.13
C ASN A 304 -29.78 -18.55 -11.61
N LYS A 305 -29.52 -19.74 -11.06
CA LYS A 305 -29.32 -19.96 -9.61
C LYS A 305 -28.00 -19.41 -9.07
N VAL A 306 -27.12 -18.89 -9.90
CA VAL A 306 -25.86 -18.26 -9.45
C VAL A 306 -26.01 -16.75 -9.35
N TRP A 307 -26.66 -16.10 -10.32
CA TRP A 307 -26.63 -14.65 -10.49
C TRP A 307 -27.98 -13.94 -10.35
N CYS A 308 -29.10 -14.64 -10.29
CA CYS A 308 -30.44 -14.05 -10.20
C CYS A 308 -31.03 -14.26 -8.81
N SER A 309 -31.12 -13.20 -8.00
CA SER A 309 -31.38 -13.29 -6.55
C SER A 309 -32.86 -13.30 -6.16
N GLY A 310 -33.77 -12.83 -7.02
CA GLY A 310 -35.21 -12.70 -6.68
C GLY A 310 -35.45 -11.77 -5.48
N ALA A 311 -34.61 -10.80 -5.26
CA ALA A 311 -34.69 -9.90 -4.12
C ALA A 311 -35.82 -8.88 -4.25
N GLU A 312 -36.32 -8.34 -3.13
CA GLU A 312 -37.27 -7.25 -3.11
C GLU A 312 -36.68 -5.96 -3.70
N THR A 313 -37.39 -5.35 -4.61
CA THR A 313 -36.99 -4.13 -5.33
C THR A 313 -37.98 -2.99 -5.19
N HIS A 314 -39.11 -3.23 -4.53
CA HIS A 314 -40.22 -2.26 -4.39
C HIS A 314 -40.60 -1.58 -5.72
N GLY A 315 -40.54 -2.31 -6.83
CA GLY A 315 -40.81 -1.78 -8.16
C GLY A 315 -39.86 -0.67 -8.61
N GLY A 316 -38.67 -0.60 -8.03
CA GLY A 316 -37.65 0.43 -8.32
C GLY A 316 -37.73 1.68 -7.42
N ASP A 317 -38.66 1.73 -6.44
CA ASP A 317 -38.76 2.85 -5.49
C ASP A 317 -37.52 2.89 -4.58
N LEU A 318 -36.64 3.86 -4.84
CA LEU A 318 -35.36 4.01 -4.16
C LEU A 318 -35.49 4.19 -2.64
N GLN A 319 -36.43 5.05 -2.22
CA GLN A 319 -36.60 5.38 -0.80
C GLN A 319 -37.15 4.20 0.00
N LYS A 320 -38.02 3.38 -0.61
CA LYS A 320 -38.50 2.15 0.02
C LYS A 320 -37.39 1.09 0.08
N GLN A 321 -36.60 0.94 -0.98
CA GLN A 321 -35.44 0.03 -0.95
C GLN A 321 -34.50 0.41 0.20
N TYR A 322 -34.11 1.67 0.34
CA TYR A 322 -33.25 2.15 1.39
C TYR A 322 -33.84 1.98 2.80
N LYS A 323 -35.13 2.31 2.97
CA LYS A 323 -35.83 2.14 4.24
C LYS A 323 -35.84 0.69 4.72
N ASP A 324 -36.01 -0.26 3.81
CA ASP A 324 -36.15 -1.69 4.12
C ASP A 324 -34.85 -2.48 4.00
N GLY A 325 -33.72 -1.79 3.82
CA GLY A 325 -32.36 -2.40 3.77
C GLY A 325 -32.01 -3.07 2.43
N ASN A 326 -32.85 -2.89 1.38
CA ASN A 326 -32.69 -3.53 0.07
C ASN A 326 -31.66 -2.79 -0.80
N TYR A 327 -30.42 -2.74 -0.33
CA TYR A 327 -29.29 -2.06 -0.96
C TYR A 327 -27.95 -2.62 -0.43
N ALA A 328 -26.87 -2.30 -1.11
CA ALA A 328 -25.52 -2.46 -0.62
C ALA A 328 -24.91 -1.08 -0.30
N GLU A 329 -24.09 -0.99 0.75
CA GLU A 329 -23.40 0.23 1.16
C GLU A 329 -21.99 -0.08 1.62
N VAL A 330 -21.02 0.59 1.00
CA VAL A 330 -19.58 0.43 1.26
C VAL A 330 -18.96 1.80 1.51
N TRP A 331 -18.16 1.90 2.57
CA TRP A 331 -17.45 3.13 2.93
C TRP A 331 -15.95 2.94 2.75
N PHE A 332 -15.32 3.80 1.95
CA PHE A 332 -13.88 3.83 1.75
C PHE A 332 -13.24 4.95 2.55
N GLY A 333 -12.22 4.61 3.36
CA GLY A 333 -11.45 5.57 4.16
C GLY A 333 -10.12 5.95 3.52
N SER A 334 -9.59 5.09 2.63
CA SER A 334 -8.42 5.40 1.80
C SER A 334 -8.39 4.52 0.57
N VAL A 335 -7.86 5.06 -0.52
CA VAL A 335 -7.56 4.31 -1.74
C VAL A 335 -6.26 4.86 -2.31
N ASN A 336 -5.33 3.97 -2.67
CA ASN A 336 -4.12 4.32 -3.39
C ASN A 336 -4.01 3.47 -4.65
N ILE A 337 -3.49 4.08 -5.72
CA ILE A 337 -3.26 3.41 -6.99
C ILE A 337 -1.85 3.74 -7.47
N GLU A 338 -1.13 2.70 -7.89
CA GLU A 338 0.19 2.81 -8.48
C GLU A 338 0.18 2.01 -9.78
N ILE A 339 0.62 2.58 -10.88
CA ILE A 339 0.71 1.90 -12.17
C ILE A 339 2.03 2.32 -12.79
N SER A 340 2.80 1.34 -13.30
CA SER A 340 4.09 1.62 -13.92
C SER A 340 3.96 2.60 -15.10
N ASP A 341 5.05 3.31 -15.40
CA ASP A 341 5.06 4.42 -16.37
C ASP A 341 4.58 4.06 -17.78
N GLU A 342 4.76 2.81 -18.23
CA GLU A 342 4.18 2.36 -19.49
C GLU A 342 2.65 2.53 -19.52
N ALA A 343 2.01 2.38 -18.38
CA ALA A 343 0.59 2.59 -18.28
C ALA A 343 0.21 4.09 -18.19
N TYR A 344 1.05 4.98 -17.66
CA TYR A 344 0.78 6.43 -17.60
C TYR A 344 1.17 7.19 -18.87
N SER A 345 2.16 6.74 -19.65
CA SER A 345 2.57 7.39 -20.89
C SER A 345 1.60 7.18 -22.07
N ASN A 346 0.72 6.19 -22.01
CA ASN A 346 -0.20 5.83 -23.10
C ASN A 346 -1.63 6.36 -22.89
N ALA A 347 -1.79 7.69 -22.80
CA ALA A 347 -3.03 8.35 -23.23
C ALA A 347 -3.08 8.43 -24.77
N GLY A 348 -2.71 7.35 -25.45
CA GLY A 348 -2.68 7.17 -26.88
C GLY A 348 -1.83 5.95 -27.22
N TYR A 349 -2.36 5.04 -27.98
CA TYR A 349 -1.66 3.91 -28.56
C TYR A 349 -0.30 4.37 -29.12
N PHE A 350 0.81 3.88 -28.52
CA PHE A 350 2.07 3.87 -29.26
C PHE A 350 2.20 2.53 -29.97
N SER A 351 2.15 2.61 -31.27
CA SER A 351 2.66 1.57 -32.16
C SER A 351 4.12 1.31 -31.81
N ALA A 352 4.56 0.05 -31.89
CA ALA A 352 5.93 -0.38 -31.62
C ALA A 352 7.00 0.28 -32.53
N ASN A 353 6.63 1.33 -33.29
CA ASN A 353 7.48 2.08 -34.22
C ASN A 353 7.59 3.58 -33.89
N ASP A 354 6.96 4.09 -32.83
CA ASP A 354 7.15 5.48 -32.43
C ASP A 354 8.37 5.55 -31.51
N GLY A 355 9.47 6.04 -32.07
CA GLY A 355 10.71 6.28 -31.32
C GLY A 355 10.43 7.02 -30.02
N LEU A 356 11.15 6.64 -28.96
CA LEU A 356 11.13 7.25 -27.62
C LEU A 356 10.86 8.77 -27.71
N SER A 357 9.73 9.20 -27.14
CA SER A 357 9.37 10.64 -27.10
C SER A 357 10.55 11.44 -26.55
N THR A 358 11.03 12.40 -27.32
CA THR A 358 12.08 13.35 -26.92
C THR A 358 11.57 14.41 -25.92
N LYS A 359 10.33 14.27 -25.42
CA LYS A 359 9.79 15.19 -24.41
C LYS A 359 10.51 14.94 -23.09
N THR A 360 11.09 15.99 -22.53
CA THR A 360 11.63 15.99 -21.17
C THR A 360 10.49 15.62 -20.19
N VAL A 361 10.72 14.61 -19.36
CA VAL A 361 9.80 14.19 -18.28
C VAL A 361 10.46 14.57 -16.97
N TYR A 362 9.80 15.38 -16.16
CA TYR A 362 10.32 15.85 -14.89
C TYR A 362 10.22 14.76 -13.79
N PRO A 363 11.10 14.78 -12.77
CA PRO A 363 11.00 13.93 -11.60
C PRO A 363 9.62 13.91 -10.93
N SER A 364 8.91 15.04 -10.93
CA SER A 364 7.53 15.15 -10.39
C SER A 364 6.48 14.40 -11.22
N GLU A 365 6.76 14.08 -12.47
CA GLU A 365 5.89 13.26 -13.32
C GLU A 365 6.09 11.75 -13.06
N VAL A 366 7.23 11.37 -12.46
CA VAL A 366 7.54 9.98 -12.05
C VAL A 366 7.13 9.72 -10.60
N ILE A 367 7.43 10.66 -9.70
CA ILE A 367 7.06 10.59 -8.28
C ILE A 367 6.03 11.69 -8.00
N PRO A 368 4.73 11.40 -7.96
CA PRO A 368 3.66 12.41 -7.90
C PRO A 368 3.55 13.17 -6.57
N PHE A 369 4.36 12.84 -5.56
CA PHE A 369 4.35 13.47 -4.23
C PHE A 369 5.45 14.52 -4.04
N MET A 370 6.06 15.02 -5.11
CA MET A 370 7.15 16.00 -5.05
C MET A 370 6.74 17.33 -4.40
N ASP A 371 5.47 17.69 -4.43
CA ASP A 371 4.91 18.86 -3.74
C ASP A 371 5.06 18.78 -2.20
N LYS A 372 5.14 17.57 -1.65
CA LYS A 372 5.35 17.32 -0.20
C LYS A 372 6.80 17.44 0.25
N PHE A 373 7.71 17.63 -0.69
CA PHE A 373 9.14 17.70 -0.44
C PHE A 373 9.76 19.02 -0.85
N LYS A 374 10.90 19.33 -0.24
CA LYS A 374 11.93 20.24 -0.69
C LYS A 374 13.20 19.44 -0.95
N ILE A 375 14.18 19.96 -1.66
CA ILE A 375 15.41 19.24 -2.02
C ILE A 375 16.66 20.06 -1.72
N LEU A 376 17.71 19.36 -1.30
CA LEU A 376 19.09 19.86 -1.26
C LEU A 376 19.91 19.07 -2.29
N LEU A 377 20.58 19.77 -3.22
CA LEU A 377 21.44 19.20 -4.26
C LEU A 377 22.91 19.16 -3.83
N GLY A 378 23.71 18.36 -4.53
CA GLY A 378 25.15 18.19 -4.26
C GLY A 378 26.00 19.46 -4.45
N ASP A 379 25.51 20.48 -5.13
CA ASP A 379 26.12 21.80 -5.27
C ASP A 379 25.64 22.84 -4.23
N GLY A 380 24.76 22.40 -3.30
CA GLY A 380 24.20 23.25 -2.26
C GLY A 380 22.93 23.98 -2.66
N THR A 381 22.44 23.82 -3.88
CA THR A 381 21.16 24.37 -4.31
C THR A 381 20.03 23.78 -3.44
N TYR A 382 19.23 24.65 -2.84
CA TYR A 382 18.09 24.30 -2.02
C TYR A 382 16.80 24.85 -2.62
N LEU A 383 15.80 24.00 -2.81
CA LEU A 383 14.54 24.34 -3.45
C LEU A 383 13.34 23.80 -2.69
N ASP A 384 12.32 24.61 -2.53
CA ASP A 384 11.05 24.25 -1.91
C ASP A 384 10.00 23.76 -2.92
N GLU A 385 10.11 24.18 -4.19
CA GLU A 385 9.17 23.83 -5.25
C GLU A 385 9.84 22.89 -6.25
N LEU A 386 9.34 21.66 -6.35
CA LEU A 386 9.91 20.57 -7.15
C LEU A 386 9.03 20.17 -8.34
N VAL A 387 7.86 20.77 -8.49
CA VAL A 387 6.99 20.51 -9.64
C VAL A 387 7.64 21.08 -10.89
N ASN A 388 7.83 20.25 -11.91
CA ASN A 388 8.53 20.61 -13.16
C ASN A 388 9.99 21.07 -12.96
N PHE A 389 10.65 20.57 -11.92
CA PHE A 389 12.07 20.83 -11.66
C PHE A 389 12.92 19.60 -11.96
N GLU A 390 14.07 19.84 -12.61
CA GLU A 390 15.18 18.88 -12.76
C GLU A 390 16.51 19.60 -12.74
N HIS A 391 17.58 18.85 -12.40
CA HIS A 391 18.95 19.34 -12.50
C HIS A 391 19.81 18.26 -13.15
N LYS A 392 20.36 18.54 -14.33
CA LYS A 392 21.05 17.59 -15.22
C LYS A 392 22.18 16.77 -14.57
N ASP A 393 22.84 17.29 -13.53
CA ASP A 393 23.99 16.65 -12.88
C ASP A 393 23.63 15.98 -11.56
N PHE A 394 22.46 16.28 -10.94
CA PHE A 394 22.12 15.83 -9.61
C PHE A 394 20.73 15.18 -9.49
N PHE A 395 19.72 15.71 -10.18
CA PHE A 395 18.33 15.32 -9.98
C PHE A 395 17.56 15.38 -11.30
N TYR A 396 17.38 14.24 -11.93
CA TYR A 396 16.79 14.13 -13.26
C TYR A 396 16.09 12.79 -13.44
N THR A 397 15.51 12.54 -14.62
CA THR A 397 14.93 11.25 -14.95
C THR A 397 15.79 10.45 -15.90
N ALA A 398 15.82 9.12 -15.74
CA ALA A 398 16.47 8.18 -16.64
C ALA A 398 15.54 7.00 -16.96
N ILE A 399 15.79 6.34 -18.09
CA ILE A 399 15.05 5.16 -18.53
C ILE A 399 15.97 3.93 -18.38
N ASP A 400 15.42 2.87 -17.77
CA ASP A 400 16.06 1.55 -17.74
C ASP A 400 15.04 0.50 -18.16
N GLY A 401 15.30 -0.14 -19.28
CA GLY A 401 14.33 -1.01 -19.95
C GLY A 401 13.08 -0.20 -20.34
N THR A 402 11.96 -0.58 -19.76
CA THR A 402 10.65 0.06 -19.99
C THR A 402 10.26 1.04 -18.88
N ARG A 403 11.07 1.20 -17.83
CA ARG A 403 10.75 1.99 -16.64
C ARG A 403 11.52 3.31 -16.62
N ARG A 404 10.84 4.37 -16.21
CA ARG A 404 11.43 5.66 -15.95
C ARG A 404 11.67 5.82 -14.45
N TRP A 405 12.85 6.30 -14.10
CA TRP A 405 13.35 6.46 -12.75
C TRP A 405 13.70 7.90 -12.46
N VAL A 406 13.59 8.32 -11.21
CA VAL A 406 14.18 9.56 -10.72
C VAL A 406 15.57 9.28 -10.22
N VAL A 407 16.54 9.97 -10.78
CA VAL A 407 17.96 9.83 -10.46
C VAL A 407 18.37 10.87 -9.42
N TYR A 408 19.02 10.40 -8.37
CA TYR A 408 19.70 11.20 -7.36
C TYR A 408 21.19 10.89 -7.46
N LYS A 409 22.00 11.88 -7.78
CA LYS A 409 23.45 11.73 -8.00
C LYS A 409 24.23 12.71 -7.15
N THR A 410 25.27 12.23 -6.43
CA THR A 410 25.96 13.05 -5.42
C THR A 410 27.45 12.76 -5.43
N PRO A 411 28.31 13.76 -5.66
CA PRO A 411 29.78 13.60 -5.63
C PRO A 411 30.29 13.34 -4.20
N ASN A 412 31.56 12.89 -4.07
CA ASN A 412 32.22 12.72 -2.77
C ASN A 412 32.47 14.05 -2.06
N SER A 413 32.59 15.14 -2.82
CA SER A 413 32.69 16.50 -2.29
C SER A 413 31.93 17.48 -3.15
N GLY A 414 31.25 18.40 -2.50
CA GLY A 414 30.47 19.48 -3.07
C GLY A 414 30.12 20.45 -1.94
N VAL A 415 28.97 21.12 -2.02
CA VAL A 415 28.50 21.99 -0.94
C VAL A 415 27.74 21.14 0.08
N THR A 416 28.11 21.25 1.35
CA THR A 416 27.46 20.55 2.46
C THR A 416 26.60 21.50 3.29
N SER A 417 25.60 20.97 4.00
CA SER A 417 24.90 21.73 5.04
C SER A 417 25.87 22.09 6.18
N LYS A 418 25.56 23.15 6.95
CA LYS A 418 26.46 23.78 7.94
C LYS A 418 27.15 22.82 8.89
N ASN A 419 26.48 21.74 9.33
CA ASN A 419 26.98 20.80 10.32
C ASN A 419 27.30 19.42 9.71
N SER A 420 27.25 19.26 8.37
CA SER A 420 27.51 17.98 7.70
C SER A 420 28.89 17.92 7.08
N SER A 421 29.50 16.73 7.13
CA SER A 421 30.74 16.42 6.41
C SER A 421 30.51 15.92 4.99
N ASN A 422 29.26 15.57 4.66
CA ASN A 422 28.89 14.79 3.52
C ASN A 422 27.94 15.53 2.58
N THR A 423 28.15 15.37 1.30
CA THR A 423 27.29 15.91 0.26
C THR A 423 26.03 15.07 0.08
N ARG A 424 24.97 15.69 -0.40
CA ARG A 424 23.70 15.01 -0.63
C ARG A 424 22.92 15.59 -1.80
N THR A 425 22.20 14.73 -2.49
CA THR A 425 21.06 15.07 -3.33
C THR A 425 19.89 14.35 -2.72
N GLU A 426 19.08 15.08 -1.95
CA GLU A 426 18.17 14.46 -1.03
C GLU A 426 16.89 15.28 -0.84
N LEU A 427 15.74 14.59 -0.95
CA LEU A 427 14.44 15.13 -0.58
C LEU A 427 14.32 15.27 0.93
N HIS A 428 13.59 16.29 1.36
CA HIS A 428 13.27 16.58 2.73
C HIS A 428 11.75 16.79 2.83
N GLU A 429 11.04 16.00 3.63
CA GLU A 429 9.60 16.16 3.87
C GLU A 429 9.31 17.54 4.47
N LYS A 430 8.28 18.23 3.93
CA LYS A 430 7.85 19.54 4.45
C LYS A 430 7.09 19.44 5.77
N ARG A 431 6.45 18.29 6.03
CA ARG A 431 5.71 18.00 7.26
C ARG A 431 6.66 17.53 8.36
N GLU A 432 6.46 18.05 9.57
CA GLU A 432 7.09 17.55 10.78
C GLU A 432 6.06 16.82 11.66
N TRP A 433 6.52 15.80 12.40
CA TRP A 433 5.68 14.95 13.23
C TRP A 433 6.46 14.42 14.43
N THR A 434 5.80 14.18 15.57
CA THR A 434 6.40 13.48 16.70
C THR A 434 6.25 11.96 16.56
N PRO A 435 7.07 11.12 17.21
CA PRO A 435 6.92 9.67 17.19
C PRO A 435 5.52 9.20 17.60
N GLU A 436 4.84 9.92 18.47
CA GLU A 436 3.48 9.63 18.91
C GLU A 436 2.44 9.94 17.81
N GLN A 437 2.63 11.02 17.04
CA GLN A 437 1.79 11.36 15.90
C GLN A 437 2.05 10.42 14.70
N GLY A 438 3.32 10.03 14.55
CA GLY A 438 3.77 9.12 13.53
C GLY A 438 3.88 9.69 12.12
N GLY A 439 4.56 8.90 11.28
CA GLY A 439 4.77 9.17 9.88
C GLY A 439 5.03 7.89 9.10
N ARG A 440 4.79 7.90 7.81
CA ARG A 440 5.06 6.78 6.92
C ARG A 440 5.85 7.23 5.71
N LEU A 441 6.94 6.51 5.39
CA LEU A 441 7.76 6.67 4.19
C LEU A 441 7.81 5.34 3.45
N THR A 442 7.64 5.37 2.13
CA THR A 442 7.92 4.21 1.27
C THR A 442 8.91 4.59 0.19
N GLY A 443 9.67 3.63 -0.30
CA GLY A 443 10.54 3.80 -1.45
C GLY A 443 10.78 2.49 -2.16
N THR A 444 10.76 2.52 -3.50
CA THR A 444 11.30 1.47 -4.35
C THR A 444 12.47 2.05 -5.11
N CYS A 445 13.65 1.51 -4.88
CA CYS A 445 14.89 2.08 -5.41
C CYS A 445 15.89 1.00 -5.84
N LYS A 446 16.93 1.46 -6.55
CA LYS A 446 18.14 0.71 -6.81
C LYS A 446 19.34 1.64 -6.68
N VAL A 447 20.45 1.12 -6.16
CA VAL A 447 21.71 1.86 -6.08
C VAL A 447 22.53 1.51 -7.31
N MET A 448 22.86 2.51 -8.12
CA MET A 448 23.61 2.33 -9.36
C MET A 448 25.10 2.48 -9.16
N GLN A 449 25.49 3.31 -8.17
CA GLN A 449 26.89 3.58 -7.85
C GLN A 449 27.04 3.94 -6.37
N VAL A 450 28.12 3.46 -5.76
CA VAL A 450 28.73 4.04 -4.55
C VAL A 450 30.19 4.34 -4.85
N SER A 451 30.79 5.29 -4.13
CA SER A 451 32.18 5.69 -4.39
C SER A 451 33.14 4.49 -4.41
N VAL A 452 34.02 4.45 -5.41
CA VAL A 452 35.09 3.43 -5.52
C VAL A 452 36.34 3.82 -4.73
N SER A 453 36.40 5.03 -4.19
CA SER A 453 37.52 5.58 -3.42
C SER A 453 37.13 5.78 -1.96
N GLY A 454 38.05 5.47 -1.05
CA GLY A 454 37.86 5.61 0.38
C GLY A 454 38.81 4.68 1.16
N ASP A 455 38.86 4.81 2.48
CA ASP A 455 39.60 3.93 3.38
C ASP A 455 38.67 2.80 3.87
N ALA A 456 39.04 1.55 3.60
CA ALA A 456 38.22 0.38 3.95
C ALA A 456 38.06 0.17 5.47
N ARG A 457 38.97 0.75 6.29
CA ARG A 457 38.88 0.70 7.76
C ARG A 457 37.77 1.59 8.32
N VAL A 458 37.27 2.53 7.52
CA VAL A 458 36.25 3.50 7.93
C VAL A 458 34.84 2.95 7.69
N ALA A 459 34.04 2.98 8.72
CA ALA A 459 32.69 2.38 8.68
C ALA A 459 31.76 3.01 7.61
N ALA A 460 31.84 4.31 7.39
CA ALA A 460 31.03 5.04 6.41
C ALA A 460 31.54 4.94 4.97
N SER A 461 32.77 4.42 4.72
CA SER A 461 33.33 4.33 3.37
C SER A 461 32.47 3.44 2.46
N PHE A 462 32.40 3.83 1.18
CA PHE A 462 31.72 3.06 0.12
C PHE A 462 30.22 2.90 0.35
N SER A 463 29.56 3.86 1.03
CA SER A 463 28.13 3.77 1.36
C SER A 463 27.35 5.05 1.05
N THR A 464 26.06 4.87 0.89
CA THR A 464 25.05 5.92 0.72
C THR A 464 23.86 5.66 1.61
N VAL A 465 23.21 6.72 2.12
CA VAL A 465 21.91 6.63 2.78
C VAL A 465 20.83 6.90 1.74
N VAL A 466 19.83 6.04 1.68
CA VAL A 466 18.72 6.09 0.71
C VAL A 466 17.41 6.55 1.31
N GLY A 467 17.29 6.54 2.63
CA GLY A 467 16.13 7.00 3.37
C GLY A 467 16.46 7.20 4.84
N GLN A 468 15.81 8.17 5.50
CA GLN A 468 16.06 8.45 6.92
C GLN A 468 14.86 9.11 7.59
N ILE A 469 14.81 8.97 8.92
CA ILE A 469 14.10 9.86 9.82
C ILE A 469 15.13 10.81 10.39
N HIS A 470 14.86 12.11 10.37
CA HIS A 470 15.73 13.16 10.89
C HIS A 470 14.97 13.98 11.95
N SER A 471 15.61 14.27 13.09
CA SER A 471 15.04 15.18 14.08
C SER A 471 15.10 16.63 13.58
N GLY A 472 14.05 17.37 13.82
CA GLY A 472 13.96 18.83 13.60
C GLY A 472 14.54 19.64 14.76
N GLU A 473 14.94 18.99 15.84
CA GLU A 473 15.53 19.64 17.00
C GLU A 473 16.98 20.06 16.74
N GLY A 474 17.51 20.99 17.51
CA GLY A 474 18.82 21.61 17.28
C GLY A 474 20.04 20.67 17.29
N HIS A 475 19.91 19.47 17.86
CA HIS A 475 20.98 18.47 17.88
C HIS A 475 21.05 17.60 16.60
N GLU A 476 20.08 17.71 15.69
CA GLU A 476 20.09 17.10 14.35
C GLU A 476 20.34 15.57 14.32
N ASN A 477 19.79 14.81 15.28
CA ASN A 477 19.91 13.36 15.33
C ASN A 477 19.07 12.69 14.24
N GLU A 478 19.51 11.49 13.81
CA GLU A 478 18.81 10.68 12.83
C GLU A 478 18.32 9.36 13.47
N PRO A 479 17.05 9.30 13.97
CA PRO A 479 16.48 8.06 14.53
C PRO A 479 16.52 6.87 13.60
N LEU A 480 16.65 7.10 12.31
CA LEU A 480 16.80 6.06 11.29
C LEU A 480 17.66 6.55 10.14
N LYS A 481 18.60 5.72 9.73
CA LYS A 481 19.30 5.82 8.43
C LYS A 481 19.28 4.45 7.75
N ILE A 482 18.82 4.38 6.50
CA ILE A 482 18.84 3.17 5.66
C ILE A 482 20.00 3.28 4.69
N TYR A 483 20.95 2.36 4.78
CA TYR A 483 22.18 2.36 4.02
C TYR A 483 22.21 1.29 2.94
N TYR A 484 22.93 1.61 1.87
CA TYR A 484 23.56 0.64 0.99
C TYR A 484 25.07 0.84 1.02
N LYS A 485 25.85 -0.25 1.15
CA LYS A 485 27.31 -0.23 1.19
C LYS A 485 27.88 -1.35 0.32
N LYS A 486 28.88 -1.03 -0.53
CA LYS A 486 29.53 -2.03 -1.37
C LYS A 486 31.02 -1.73 -1.50
N PHE A 487 31.85 -2.66 -1.08
CA PHE A 487 33.31 -2.53 -1.21
C PHE A 487 33.76 -2.64 -2.66
N PRO A 488 34.81 -1.92 -3.08
CA PRO A 488 35.39 -2.06 -4.41
C PRO A 488 35.81 -3.52 -4.69
N GLY A 489 35.54 -4.01 -5.91
CA GLY A 489 35.82 -5.38 -6.32
C GLY A 489 34.75 -6.41 -5.95
N HIS A 490 33.83 -6.12 -5.03
CA HIS A 490 32.70 -7.00 -4.77
C HIS A 490 31.65 -6.87 -5.87
N SER A 491 30.93 -7.94 -6.17
CA SER A 491 29.72 -7.92 -7.00
C SER A 491 28.52 -7.48 -6.18
N LYS A 492 28.43 -7.93 -4.94
CA LYS A 492 27.32 -7.64 -4.02
C LYS A 492 27.71 -6.62 -2.95
N GLY A 493 26.75 -5.77 -2.60
CA GLY A 493 26.77 -4.88 -1.45
C GLY A 493 25.84 -5.35 -0.34
N SER A 494 25.68 -4.52 0.67
CA SER A 494 24.84 -4.80 1.84
C SER A 494 23.82 -3.70 2.05
N VAL A 495 22.59 -4.06 2.41
CA VAL A 495 21.57 -3.15 2.93
C VAL A 495 21.48 -3.34 4.44
N PHE A 496 21.56 -2.25 5.18
CA PHE A 496 21.40 -2.23 6.64
C PHE A 496 20.76 -0.93 7.09
N TRP A 497 20.29 -0.89 8.31
CA TRP A 497 19.77 0.33 8.91
C TRP A 497 20.43 0.62 10.24
N ASN A 498 20.58 1.92 10.54
CA ASN A 498 21.13 2.39 11.80
C ASN A 498 20.07 3.13 12.60
N TYR A 499 20.12 2.94 13.91
CA TYR A 499 19.43 3.73 14.91
C TYR A 499 20.47 4.58 15.65
N GLU A 500 20.37 5.89 15.54
CA GLU A 500 21.21 6.84 16.27
C GLU A 500 20.59 7.15 17.60
N ILE A 501 21.35 7.02 18.69
CA ILE A 501 20.86 7.30 20.04
C ILE A 501 20.69 8.80 20.24
N ASN A 502 19.66 9.16 21.00
CA ASN A 502 19.41 10.53 21.42
C ASN A 502 20.08 10.82 22.77
N THR A 503 21.32 11.33 22.75
CA THR A 503 22.06 11.68 23.96
C THR A 503 21.51 12.95 24.65
N ALA A 504 21.79 13.12 25.93
CA ALA A 504 21.42 14.32 26.65
C ALA A 504 22.27 15.54 26.23
N GLY A 505 21.62 16.69 26.06
CA GLY A 505 22.26 17.93 25.60
C GLY A 505 22.45 18.01 24.09
N ASP A 506 23.12 19.05 23.63
CA ASP A 506 23.37 19.31 22.19
C ASP A 506 24.75 18.82 21.73
N ASP A 507 25.42 18.02 22.57
CA ASP A 507 26.75 17.48 22.25
C ASP A 507 26.64 16.20 21.45
N ASN A 508 26.88 16.31 20.17
CA ASN A 508 26.88 15.18 19.23
C ASN A 508 28.12 14.27 19.39
N SER A 509 29.11 14.68 20.17
CA SER A 509 30.37 13.91 20.33
C SER A 509 30.15 12.56 21.03
N GLY A 510 29.16 12.45 21.90
CA GLY A 510 28.80 11.21 22.59
C GLY A 510 27.89 10.25 21.82
N ARG A 511 27.40 10.63 20.63
CA ARG A 511 26.44 9.81 19.86
C ARG A 511 27.10 8.60 19.20
N TRP A 512 26.33 7.55 19.09
CA TRP A 512 26.67 6.36 18.35
C TRP A 512 25.44 5.79 17.63
N ASP A 513 25.68 4.96 16.64
CA ASP A 513 24.64 4.28 15.86
C ASP A 513 24.63 2.78 16.18
N TYR A 514 23.47 2.22 16.42
CA TYR A 514 23.26 0.78 16.42
C TYR A 514 22.88 0.32 15.02
N SER A 515 23.71 -0.54 14.43
CA SER A 515 23.55 -1.02 13.07
C SER A 515 22.93 -2.41 13.02
N THR A 516 21.97 -2.63 12.12
CA THR A 516 21.29 -3.91 11.93
C THR A 516 21.28 -4.27 10.44
N ALA A 517 21.84 -5.42 10.09
CA ALA A 517 21.83 -5.91 8.73
C ALA A 517 20.40 -6.27 8.27
N VAL A 518 20.07 -5.87 7.04
CA VAL A 518 18.89 -6.35 6.31
C VAL A 518 19.29 -7.50 5.40
N TRP A 519 20.20 -7.23 4.46
CA TRP A 519 20.83 -8.23 3.61
C TRP A 519 22.33 -7.96 3.56
N GLY A 520 23.13 -8.99 3.84
CA GLY A 520 24.58 -8.89 3.92
C GLY A 520 25.09 -8.42 5.27
N HIS A 521 26.07 -7.53 5.27
CA HIS A 521 26.78 -7.03 6.44
C HIS A 521 26.11 -5.79 7.02
N ASP A 522 26.37 -5.51 8.29
CA ASP A 522 26.03 -4.23 8.92
C ASP A 522 27.23 -3.25 8.82
N MET A 523 27.06 -2.03 9.36
CA MET A 523 28.04 -0.97 9.29
C MET A 523 29.39 -1.33 9.94
N SER A 524 29.41 -2.20 10.95
CA SER A 524 30.59 -2.53 11.73
C SER A 524 31.59 -3.41 10.99
N VAL A 525 31.19 -3.99 9.86
CA VAL A 525 32.11 -4.78 9.01
C VAL A 525 32.94 -3.84 8.16
N VAL A 526 34.24 -3.81 8.47
CA VAL A 526 35.25 -2.94 7.87
C VAL A 526 36.50 -3.72 7.49
N GLY A 527 37.34 -3.14 6.65
CA GLY A 527 38.61 -3.71 6.27
C GLY A 527 39.63 -3.64 7.40
N LEU A 528 40.55 -4.60 7.41
CA LEU A 528 41.65 -4.61 8.37
C LEU A 528 42.74 -3.58 8.04
N GLN A 529 42.86 -3.20 6.77
CA GLN A 529 43.82 -2.20 6.25
C GLN A 529 43.09 -1.31 5.23
N LYS A 530 43.68 -0.15 4.90
CA LYS A 530 43.10 0.85 4.01
C LYS A 530 42.52 0.27 2.69
N ASN A 531 43.21 -0.69 2.09
CA ASN A 531 42.83 -1.31 0.81
C ASN A 531 42.58 -2.83 0.95
N SER A 532 42.31 -3.32 2.16
CA SER A 532 41.95 -4.71 2.42
C SER A 532 40.47 -4.80 2.74
N TYR A 533 39.70 -5.38 1.84
CA TYR A 533 38.24 -5.49 1.98
C TYR A 533 37.87 -6.77 2.73
N PRO A 534 36.77 -6.77 3.51
CA PRO A 534 36.20 -7.98 4.09
C PRO A 534 35.70 -8.94 2.99
N GLU A 535 35.32 -10.15 3.37
CA GLU A 535 34.67 -11.09 2.44
C GLU A 535 33.38 -10.51 1.89
N GLU A 536 33.08 -10.87 0.63
CA GLU A 536 31.82 -10.48 -0.01
C GLU A 536 30.62 -11.10 0.72
N PRO A 537 29.53 -10.35 0.99
CA PRO A 537 28.36 -10.91 1.67
C PRO A 537 27.63 -11.95 0.82
N GLU A 538 27.36 -13.13 1.39
CA GLU A 538 26.63 -14.21 0.71
C GLU A 538 25.20 -13.77 0.31
N GLU A 539 24.46 -13.17 1.24
CA GLU A 539 23.09 -12.65 1.04
C GLU A 539 23.08 -11.16 0.61
N GLY A 540 24.14 -10.68 0.01
CA GLY A 540 24.23 -9.28 -0.42
C GLY A 540 23.40 -8.99 -1.67
N ILE A 541 23.13 -7.70 -1.91
CA ILE A 541 22.37 -7.18 -3.03
C ILE A 541 23.28 -6.48 -4.03
N GLU A 542 23.06 -6.67 -5.34
CA GLU A 542 23.95 -6.13 -6.38
C GLU A 542 23.66 -4.64 -6.68
N LEU A 543 24.62 -3.93 -7.30
CA LEU A 543 24.32 -2.62 -7.90
C LEU A 543 23.31 -2.81 -9.05
N GLY A 544 22.35 -1.91 -9.13
CA GLY A 544 21.26 -1.97 -10.11
C GLY A 544 20.11 -2.92 -9.74
N GLU A 545 20.25 -3.74 -8.70
CA GLU A 545 19.17 -4.58 -8.19
C GLU A 545 18.15 -3.73 -7.43
N THR A 546 16.87 -3.96 -7.75
CA THR A 546 15.76 -3.21 -7.15
C THR A 546 15.37 -3.78 -5.80
N PHE A 547 15.22 -2.92 -4.82
CA PHE A 547 14.62 -3.25 -3.52
C PHE A 547 13.65 -2.16 -3.07
N SER A 548 12.78 -2.52 -2.14
CA SER A 548 11.78 -1.62 -1.58
C SER A 548 11.88 -1.60 -0.07
N TYR A 549 11.47 -0.48 0.52
CA TYR A 549 11.34 -0.36 1.96
C TYR A 549 10.09 0.43 2.35
N GLU A 550 9.58 0.12 3.52
CA GLU A 550 8.57 0.88 4.23
C GLU A 550 9.08 1.19 5.64
N VAL A 551 8.96 2.46 6.02
CA VAL A 551 9.13 2.96 7.38
C VAL A 551 7.77 3.45 7.83
N ASN A 552 7.20 2.83 8.85
CA ASN A 552 5.92 3.24 9.44
C ASN A 552 6.12 3.50 10.93
N VAL A 553 5.96 4.75 11.34
CA VAL A 553 5.97 5.13 12.77
C VAL A 553 4.53 5.37 13.20
N TYR A 554 4.11 4.67 14.23
CA TYR A 554 2.77 4.77 14.77
C TYR A 554 2.80 4.54 16.30
N ASP A 555 2.17 5.42 17.06
CA ASP A 555 2.11 5.36 18.54
C ASP A 555 3.49 5.11 19.18
N GLY A 556 4.48 5.86 18.75
CA GLY A 556 5.86 5.78 19.25
C GLY A 556 6.68 4.57 18.80
N MET A 557 6.09 3.64 18.04
CA MET A 557 6.78 2.48 17.53
C MET A 557 7.15 2.66 16.05
N MET A 558 8.40 2.42 15.70
CA MET A 558 8.86 2.35 14.31
C MET A 558 8.83 0.91 13.84
N TYR A 559 8.19 0.69 12.70
CA TYR A 559 8.11 -0.58 12.00
C TYR A 559 8.80 -0.44 10.65
N LEU A 560 9.77 -1.31 10.38
CA LEU A 560 10.51 -1.35 9.14
C LEU A 560 10.19 -2.63 8.38
N LYS A 561 9.98 -2.51 7.08
CA LYS A 561 9.83 -3.65 6.16
C LYS A 561 10.72 -3.43 4.95
N PHE A 562 11.51 -4.43 4.59
CA PHE A 562 12.36 -4.45 3.40
C PHE A 562 12.03 -5.67 2.55
N TRP A 563 11.94 -5.50 1.23
CA TRP A 563 11.70 -6.59 0.30
C TRP A 563 12.38 -6.34 -1.05
N SER A 564 12.75 -7.42 -1.72
CA SER A 564 13.27 -7.48 -3.07
C SER A 564 12.78 -8.78 -3.71
N GLU A 565 12.83 -8.88 -5.03
CA GLU A 565 12.43 -10.11 -5.74
C GLU A 565 13.32 -11.31 -5.40
N ASN A 566 14.62 -11.05 -5.20
CA ASN A 566 15.62 -12.10 -5.01
C ASN A 566 15.99 -12.37 -3.55
N HIS A 567 15.42 -11.60 -2.61
CA HIS A 567 15.78 -11.68 -1.19
C HIS A 567 14.54 -11.84 -0.30
N PRO A 568 14.66 -12.59 0.81
CA PRO A 568 13.55 -12.74 1.75
C PRO A 568 13.16 -11.39 2.35
N THR A 569 11.85 -11.16 2.50
CA THR A 569 11.33 -10.01 3.22
C THR A 569 11.84 -10.00 4.65
N LYS A 570 12.36 -8.84 5.10
CA LYS A 570 12.83 -8.62 6.48
C LYS A 570 11.98 -7.53 7.13
N THR A 571 11.65 -7.73 8.40
CA THR A 571 10.90 -6.76 9.21
C THR A 571 11.60 -6.51 10.53
N PHE A 572 11.55 -5.25 11.00
CA PHE A 572 12.16 -4.85 12.27
C PHE A 572 11.23 -3.89 13.01
N THR A 573 11.39 -3.80 14.32
CA THR A 573 10.67 -2.84 15.17
C THR A 573 11.62 -2.13 16.11
N LYS A 574 11.35 -0.86 16.40
CA LYS A 574 12.09 -0.05 17.37
C LYS A 574 11.16 0.90 18.10
N ASN A 575 11.25 0.92 19.42
CA ASN A 575 10.58 1.92 20.23
C ASN A 575 11.33 3.26 20.12
N LEU A 576 10.65 4.34 19.71
CA LEU A 576 11.21 5.68 19.58
C LEU A 576 10.88 6.60 20.77
N ILE A 577 10.03 6.15 21.69
CA ILE A 577 9.61 6.96 22.85
C ILE A 577 10.14 6.42 24.18
N GLN A 578 10.77 5.26 24.16
CA GLN A 578 11.39 4.64 25.34
C GLN A 578 12.70 3.98 24.96
N SER A 579 13.77 4.38 25.62
CA SER A 579 15.13 3.87 25.38
C SER A 579 15.40 2.53 26.06
N SER A 580 16.16 1.68 25.37
CA SER A 580 16.82 0.50 25.93
C SER A 580 18.32 0.72 26.22
N TYR A 581 18.85 1.95 26.03
CA TYR A 581 20.28 2.26 26.05
C TYR A 581 20.62 3.37 27.07
N THR A 582 20.03 3.29 28.27
CA THR A 582 20.13 4.33 29.31
C THR A 582 21.35 4.20 30.23
N LYS A 583 22.14 3.11 30.07
CA LYS A 583 23.36 2.84 30.84
C LYS A 583 24.49 2.38 29.91
N PRO A 584 25.77 2.64 30.26
CA PRO A 584 26.91 2.16 29.46
C PRO A 584 26.90 0.63 29.24
N SER A 585 26.38 -0.15 30.21
CA SER A 585 26.23 -1.61 30.09
C SER A 585 25.22 -2.05 29.04
N ASP A 586 24.29 -1.17 28.63
CA ASP A 586 23.24 -1.48 27.67
C ASP A 586 23.75 -1.28 26.23
N ILE A 587 24.90 -0.62 26.05
CA ILE A 587 25.50 -0.39 24.73
C ILE A 587 25.99 -1.72 24.16
N PRO A 588 25.52 -2.15 22.97
CA PRO A 588 25.96 -3.40 22.36
C PRO A 588 27.47 -3.44 22.08
N GLN A 589 28.08 -4.62 22.22
CA GLN A 589 29.53 -4.79 22.01
C GLN A 589 29.99 -4.34 20.61
N GLN A 590 29.16 -4.53 19.59
CA GLN A 590 29.37 -4.07 18.23
C GLN A 590 29.57 -2.55 18.16
N VAL A 591 28.70 -1.80 18.84
CA VAL A 591 28.77 -0.34 18.95
C VAL A 591 30.03 0.08 19.70
N GLN A 592 30.32 -0.55 20.84
CA GLN A 592 31.50 -0.23 21.65
C GLN A 592 32.81 -0.35 20.84
N LYS A 593 32.95 -1.41 20.04
CA LYS A 593 34.13 -1.61 19.21
C LYS A 593 34.34 -0.52 18.17
N LEU A 594 33.27 0.02 17.62
CA LEU A 594 33.32 0.98 16.53
C LEU A 594 33.38 2.43 17.01
N PHE A 595 32.55 2.80 17.96
CA PHE A 595 32.30 4.20 18.34
C PHE A 595 33.04 4.66 19.60
N VAL A 596 33.21 3.80 20.60
CA VAL A 596 33.89 4.20 21.87
C VAL A 596 35.35 4.63 21.64
N PRO A 597 36.15 4.01 20.76
CA PRO A 597 37.47 4.50 20.45
C PRO A 597 37.53 5.91 19.85
N MET A 598 36.41 6.39 19.30
CA MET A 598 36.25 7.74 18.75
C MET A 598 35.66 8.75 19.75
N GLY A 599 35.52 8.35 21.01
CA GLY A 599 34.93 9.18 22.07
C GLY A 599 33.39 9.27 22.02
N GLN A 600 32.77 8.42 21.22
CA GLN A 600 31.29 8.37 21.08
C GLN A 600 30.78 7.27 22.04
N ASP A 601 30.63 7.59 23.30
CA ASP A 601 30.33 6.66 24.39
C ASP A 601 29.12 7.11 25.26
N GLY A 602 28.30 8.06 24.75
CA GLY A 602 27.12 8.58 25.44
C GLY A 602 26.04 7.53 25.66
N VAL A 603 25.10 7.84 26.54
CA VAL A 603 23.89 7.03 26.77
C VAL A 603 22.65 7.77 26.28
N GLU A 604 21.63 7.00 25.89
CA GLU A 604 20.41 7.56 25.39
C GLU A 604 19.54 8.12 26.52
N ARG A 605 18.83 9.22 26.27
CA ARG A 605 17.76 9.70 27.15
C ARG A 605 16.71 8.61 27.35
N ALA A 606 16.17 8.49 28.56
CA ALA A 606 15.15 7.48 28.86
C ALA A 606 13.92 7.56 27.96
N ARG A 607 13.55 8.78 27.55
CA ARG A 607 12.42 9.06 26.64
C ARG A 607 12.78 8.94 25.14
N ALA A 608 14.02 8.58 24.82
CA ALA A 608 14.51 8.52 23.43
C ALA A 608 14.13 9.78 22.62
N TYR A 609 13.30 9.67 21.61
CA TYR A 609 12.80 10.76 20.75
C TYR A 609 11.39 11.24 21.08
N SER A 610 10.80 10.81 22.21
CA SER A 610 9.42 11.19 22.60
C SER A 610 9.25 12.71 22.62
N GLY A 611 8.21 13.18 21.94
CA GLY A 611 7.85 14.59 21.84
C GLY A 611 8.74 15.43 20.92
N GLU A 612 9.76 14.86 20.26
CA GLU A 612 10.62 15.57 19.34
C GLU A 612 10.05 15.57 17.92
N LEU A 613 10.13 16.71 17.23
CA LEU A 613 9.71 16.82 15.84
C LEU A 613 10.69 16.07 14.94
N ASN A 614 10.15 15.28 14.03
CA ASN A 614 10.88 14.50 13.05
C ASN A 614 10.29 14.71 11.66
N TYR A 615 11.07 14.41 10.63
CA TYR A 615 10.64 14.41 9.23
C TYR A 615 11.42 13.37 8.45
N PHE A 616 10.88 12.95 7.32
CA PHE A 616 11.57 12.01 6.43
C PHE A 616 12.49 12.71 5.45
N LYS A 617 13.57 12.01 5.10
CA LYS A 617 14.42 12.34 3.96
C LYS A 617 14.61 11.11 3.09
N GLN A 618 14.83 11.32 1.78
CA GLN A 618 14.99 10.27 0.79
C GLN A 618 15.83 10.75 -0.39
N GLY A 619 16.76 9.92 -0.91
CA GLY A 619 17.60 10.29 -2.04
C GLY A 619 18.95 9.60 -2.03
N ALA A 620 20.00 10.36 -2.36
CA ALA A 620 21.39 9.91 -2.32
C ALA A 620 22.22 10.78 -1.35
N TYR A 621 22.27 10.38 -0.09
CA TYR A 621 23.14 11.02 0.89
C TYR A 621 24.45 10.27 0.94
N ASN A 622 25.46 10.78 0.23
CA ASN A 622 26.77 10.17 0.10
C ASN A 622 27.50 10.17 1.43
N GLN A 623 27.85 9.02 1.95
CA GLN A 623 28.59 8.91 3.20
C GLN A 623 30.11 8.91 3.00
N THR A 624 30.54 8.86 1.74
CA THR A 624 31.95 8.90 1.39
C THR A 624 32.40 10.34 1.15
N ASN A 625 33.49 10.76 1.79
CA ASN A 625 33.99 12.13 1.78
C ASN A 625 35.51 12.20 1.78
N GLY A 626 36.10 13.38 1.50
CA GLY A 626 37.56 13.58 1.44
C GLY A 626 38.22 13.91 2.78
N LYS A 627 37.51 13.86 3.92
CA LYS A 627 38.09 14.18 5.23
C LYS A 627 39.06 13.11 5.71
N ASN A 628 40.07 13.54 6.50
CA ASN A 628 41.15 12.66 6.97
C ASN A 628 40.64 11.55 7.91
N PRO A 629 40.77 10.26 7.54
CA PRO A 629 40.33 9.13 8.36
C PRO A 629 40.95 9.08 9.74
N GLU A 630 42.20 9.48 9.89
CA GLU A 630 42.94 9.40 11.16
C GLU A 630 42.32 10.30 12.25
N SER A 631 41.48 11.26 11.88
CA SER A 631 40.74 12.10 12.85
C SER A 631 39.40 11.54 13.25
N ASN A 632 38.81 10.66 12.45
CA ASN A 632 37.58 9.93 12.80
C ASN A 632 37.39 8.72 11.89
N MET A 633 37.69 7.53 12.41
CA MET A 633 37.64 6.26 11.69
C MET A 633 36.20 5.73 11.46
N VAL A 634 35.18 6.42 11.94
CA VAL A 634 33.76 6.07 11.66
C VAL A 634 33.24 6.83 10.44
N TRP A 635 33.50 8.15 10.37
CA TRP A 635 32.82 9.03 9.43
C TRP A 635 33.70 9.69 8.36
N PHE A 636 35.04 9.76 8.54
CA PHE A 636 35.93 10.45 7.62
C PHE A 636 36.66 9.46 6.74
N THR A 637 36.31 9.43 5.45
CA THR A 637 36.65 8.30 4.59
C THR A 637 37.91 8.45 3.77
N GLY A 638 38.50 9.64 3.73
CA GLY A 638 39.75 9.91 2.97
C GLY A 638 39.64 9.61 1.48
N ALA A 639 38.43 9.75 0.94
CA ALA A 639 38.17 9.45 -0.46
C ALA A 639 38.74 10.51 -1.39
N GLU A 640 38.97 10.14 -2.65
CA GLU A 640 39.37 11.06 -3.69
C GLU A 640 38.23 12.03 -4.04
N THR A 641 38.55 13.31 -4.14
CA THR A 641 37.57 14.40 -4.43
C THR A 641 37.98 15.27 -5.61
N TYR A 642 39.15 15.01 -6.20
CA TYR A 642 39.70 15.80 -7.32
C TYR A 642 39.64 17.31 -7.09
N GLY A 643 39.88 17.75 -5.84
CA GLY A 643 39.86 19.16 -5.47
C GLY A 643 38.44 19.81 -5.62
N GLY A 644 37.39 19.02 -5.61
CA GLY A 644 35.99 19.47 -5.78
C GLY A 644 35.51 19.49 -7.23
N ASP A 645 36.30 19.04 -8.21
CA ASP A 645 35.89 18.93 -9.61
C ASP A 645 34.85 17.80 -9.77
N ILE A 646 33.57 18.18 -9.88
CA ILE A 646 32.43 17.24 -9.94
C ILE A 646 32.51 16.35 -11.20
N ALA A 647 32.91 16.90 -12.34
CA ALA A 647 33.00 16.13 -13.58
C ALA A 647 34.06 15.02 -13.47
N LYS A 648 35.23 15.33 -12.88
CA LYS A 648 36.27 14.32 -12.61
C LYS A 648 35.84 13.29 -11.57
N GLN A 649 35.09 13.71 -10.55
CA GLN A 649 34.55 12.75 -9.58
C GLN A 649 33.61 11.75 -10.28
N TYR A 650 32.72 12.23 -11.14
CA TYR A 650 31.80 11.38 -11.91
C TYR A 650 32.54 10.45 -12.89
N GLU A 651 33.50 10.97 -13.63
CA GLU A 651 34.34 10.19 -14.55
C GLU A 651 35.07 9.02 -13.87
N ASN A 652 35.50 9.23 -12.62
CA ASN A 652 36.32 8.27 -11.87
C ASN A 652 35.56 7.46 -10.80
N GLY A 653 34.22 7.47 -10.84
CA GLY A 653 33.39 6.68 -9.92
C GLY A 653 33.41 7.16 -8.45
N CYS A 654 33.82 8.42 -8.22
CA CYS A 654 33.90 9.05 -6.89
C CYS A 654 32.61 9.77 -6.51
N TYR A 655 31.49 9.05 -6.55
CA TYR A 655 30.15 9.56 -6.30
C TYR A 655 29.21 8.42 -5.87
N THR A 656 28.01 8.78 -5.45
CA THR A 656 26.89 7.86 -5.28
C THR A 656 25.74 8.21 -6.22
N GLU A 657 25.02 7.20 -6.70
CA GLU A 657 23.86 7.36 -7.57
C GLU A 657 22.78 6.37 -7.17
N VAL A 658 21.59 6.89 -6.85
CA VAL A 658 20.42 6.14 -6.43
C VAL A 658 19.25 6.49 -7.34
N TRP A 659 18.57 5.49 -7.85
CA TRP A 659 17.40 5.65 -8.71
C TRP A 659 16.14 5.22 -7.96
N PHE A 660 15.13 6.08 -7.91
CA PHE A 660 13.83 5.80 -7.31
C PHE A 660 12.77 5.62 -8.38
N LEU A 661 12.02 4.53 -8.29
CA LEU A 661 10.86 4.26 -9.13
C LEU A 661 9.60 4.88 -8.52
N ASN A 662 9.45 4.77 -7.21
CA ASN A 662 8.41 5.45 -6.45
C ASN A 662 8.91 5.89 -5.08
N ALA A 663 8.21 6.87 -4.52
CA ALA A 663 8.40 7.37 -3.17
C ALA A 663 7.08 7.93 -2.66
N SER A 664 6.75 7.75 -1.40
CA SER A 664 5.58 8.37 -0.79
C SER A 664 5.83 8.73 0.66
N VAL A 665 5.20 9.81 1.13
CA VAL A 665 5.16 10.19 2.53
C VAL A 665 3.73 10.47 2.98
N GLY A 666 3.43 10.21 4.23
CA GLY A 666 2.13 10.45 4.81
C GLY A 666 2.09 10.22 6.33
N PRO A 667 0.92 10.30 6.96
CA PRO A 667 0.76 9.96 8.36
C PRO A 667 1.08 8.48 8.60
N GLY A 668 1.51 8.16 9.83
CA GLY A 668 1.65 6.78 10.29
C GLY A 668 0.30 6.07 10.32
N THR A 669 0.32 4.77 10.08
CA THR A 669 -0.90 3.93 10.05
C THR A 669 -0.82 2.86 11.11
N SER A 670 -1.92 2.61 11.83
CA SER A 670 -2.05 1.44 12.70
C SER A 670 -1.87 0.16 11.88
N ARG A 671 -1.20 -0.83 12.43
CA ARG A 671 -1.08 -2.16 11.85
C ARG A 671 -2.29 -3.02 12.16
#